data_b0d5e6555ab15626ff4d478bf5a3b001
#
_entry.id   b0d5e6555ab15626ff4d478bf5a3b001
#
_cell.length_a   1.000
_cell.length_b   1.000
_cell.length_c   1.000
_cell.angle_alpha   90.00
_cell.angle_beta   90.00
_cell.angle_gamma   90.00
#
_symmetry.space_group_name_H-M   'P 1'
#
loop_
_entity.id
_entity.type
_entity.pdbx_description
1 polymer ?
#
loop_
_entity_poly.entity_id
_entity_poly.type
_entity_poly.pdbx_seq_one_letter_code
_entity_poly.pdbx_strand_id
1 'polypeptide(L)'
;MISPPWLAILWLGATGATPAWAAENATEPPSKNVSGAFILECETSQVCDSVAKAVEERGGTLRHRFKSDVFTGISVQLPKLTTEEDRRSLVSQFKGIKESWPVQQVIHVPESTADDRSEDKQDGTNEKEEELGKKPVAPPKTGMRHSRLGRRARNDDIESPWNHLMTHVDKLHEEGYTGSGIKIAVVDTGVDYKHPALGGCFGPGCKVITGENFSDEGDKSDPIDCHGHGTIVSGILAGYDEAKGFVGAAPDATIMAYRVLNCQARGTEDDMIAGWLKAKQDGAQIIISSTGLQGENWAQRPLAMVAARIVASGVPCVVGLGNEQHEGLFYAMNPSTGHGVTAVNSFGRAYAALEHRGEYSIGNTTEPVDFIFEPARGLDKWDRELRPVHDVDADFGDGPDDDLTAAKEVPISIDWSTRIEENCKLSPGNSSTGFAQDLVGHIALIRQTPETRDCHFYDRVQNAIARGAEHILAWQNDPVYVEIRRKDAMGRPVKAVGITGADVGRAMARALASGQPVKARRIGRVRIETGHIAGMSAYGPTWELDIKPTIGAPGHSVPVTYKGGGYGSDSGTSFAGPLVAGVFALMSQVRATFDPALLNSLIMSTAEPQISDDRLITVAQQGGGLLRAWEAAHATTLVEPGALTFNDTNNRPGSIGLRITNTAKTEVTYQLSNLAATTLYTFESGSIRPGVGEAVDATADINLSQTSITIGAGQSTTVDVSAIDPKGLDPERLPLWSGWVSIQGSDGGNLTVPYLGLGGSLRSAAVLDPASELSSLSSSEFILRDPPEGQKPGPSKAIEDSPAAIRSRAISTSFDLVLGSPLVRVDIVPLDMCSTSAPVNTTSVGTRGLAGLARGANVTELDLSRACVPDSIVTEFAGVRSIGQLPGYPKNYVKRGKVNLEWTGAFAPEHYAPPGRYQIVARALSIMGDASNEAHWQTVKSPVFSILYEHNVNVPEADQQPSEENSWKPWQTKEEEAAFWANYLAQHPELFQPKAGAEDTDAAENSLEK
;
A
#
# COMPACT_ATOMS: atom_id res chain seq x y z
N MET A 1 -4.89 3.21 -59.23
CA MET A 1 -5.94 3.93 -60.01
C MET A 1 -7.13 4.05 -59.10
N ILE A 2 -7.54 5.29 -58.88
CA ILE A 2 -8.81 5.77 -58.35
C ILE A 2 -8.98 5.73 -56.81
N SER A 3 -8.64 6.85 -56.22
CA SER A 3 -9.22 7.37 -54.96
C SER A 3 -10.59 8.00 -55.22
N PRO A 4 -11.47 8.14 -54.26
CA PRO A 4 -12.36 9.29 -54.17
C PRO A 4 -12.38 9.98 -52.81
N PRO A 5 -13.14 11.08 -52.61
CA PRO A 5 -12.58 12.32 -52.12
C PRO A 5 -13.11 12.77 -50.74
N TRP A 6 -12.47 13.75 -50.18
CA TRP A 6 -12.74 14.61 -49.03
C TRP A 6 -14.18 15.11 -48.88
N LEU A 7 -14.71 15.07 -47.67
CA LEU A 7 -15.77 15.96 -47.20
C LEU A 7 -15.35 16.62 -45.91
N ALA A 8 -15.06 17.91 -46.02
CA ALA A 8 -14.86 18.82 -44.90
C ALA A 8 -16.20 19.15 -44.28
N ILE A 9 -16.34 19.03 -42.97
CA ILE A 9 -17.43 19.62 -42.20
C ILE A 9 -16.85 20.57 -41.19
N LEU A 10 -17.29 21.82 -41.31
CA LEU A 10 -16.98 22.96 -40.41
C LEU A 10 -17.43 22.65 -38.97
N TRP A 11 -16.54 22.91 -38.03
CA TRP A 11 -16.87 23.06 -36.62
C TRP A 11 -17.12 24.51 -36.27
N LEU A 12 -18.37 24.82 -35.95
CA LEU A 12 -18.76 26.05 -35.26
C LEU A 12 -18.61 25.80 -33.74
N GLY A 13 -17.90 26.72 -33.10
CA GLY A 13 -17.60 26.65 -31.69
C GLY A 13 -18.82 26.68 -30.76
N ALA A 14 -18.81 25.85 -29.78
CA ALA A 14 -19.59 26.03 -28.56
C ALA A 14 -18.62 25.80 -27.37
N THR A 15 -18.38 26.91 -26.67
CA THR A 15 -17.72 26.91 -25.37
C THR A 15 -18.59 26.15 -24.37
N GLY A 16 -18.23 24.93 -24.08
CA GLY A 16 -18.83 24.10 -23.03
C GLY A 16 -17.82 23.85 -21.95
N ALA A 17 -18.06 24.40 -20.78
CA ALA A 17 -17.31 24.16 -19.58
C ALA A 17 -17.24 22.65 -19.29
N THR A 18 -16.06 22.11 -19.14
CA THR A 18 -15.82 20.77 -18.60
C THR A 18 -16.29 20.71 -17.14
N PRO A 19 -17.09 19.72 -16.76
CA PRO A 19 -17.47 19.60 -15.37
C PRO A 19 -16.27 19.08 -14.56
N ALA A 20 -15.86 19.88 -13.58
CA ALA A 20 -14.85 19.55 -12.57
C ALA A 20 -15.41 18.54 -11.55
N TRP A 21 -15.47 17.24 -11.91
CA TRP A 21 -15.78 16.18 -10.93
C TRP A 21 -14.88 14.92 -11.01
N ALA A 22 -13.81 14.97 -11.74
CA ALA A 22 -12.91 13.84 -11.95
C ALA A 22 -11.70 13.83 -10.99
N ALA A 23 -11.80 14.42 -9.81
CA ALA A 23 -10.72 14.40 -8.82
C ALA A 23 -11.25 14.53 -7.37
N GLU A 24 -12.14 13.64 -6.96
CA GLU A 24 -12.35 13.36 -5.52
C GLU A 24 -12.01 11.90 -5.26
N ASN A 25 -10.76 11.60 -5.12
CA ASN A 25 -9.97 11.13 -3.97
C ASN A 25 -10.53 9.92 -3.24
N ALA A 26 -10.07 8.73 -3.61
CA ALA A 26 -9.73 7.73 -2.62
C ALA A 26 -8.44 8.25 -1.93
N THR A 27 -8.53 9.11 -0.93
CA THR A 27 -7.41 9.43 -0.06
C THR A 27 -7.23 8.25 0.89
N GLU A 28 -6.23 7.40 0.64
CA GLU A 28 -5.62 6.65 1.73
C GLU A 28 -5.33 7.64 2.87
N PRO A 29 -5.63 7.26 4.13
CA PRO A 29 -5.21 8.10 5.23
C PRO A 29 -3.69 8.22 5.15
N PRO A 30 -3.11 9.45 5.15
CA PRO A 30 -1.68 9.64 5.09
C PRO A 30 -1.05 8.79 6.20
N SER A 31 0.09 8.14 5.92
CA SER A 31 0.85 7.39 6.92
C SER A 31 1.09 8.34 8.10
N LYS A 32 0.33 8.16 9.17
CA LYS A 32 0.37 9.07 10.31
C LYS A 32 1.65 8.78 11.06
N ASN A 33 2.52 9.77 11.17
CA ASN A 33 3.63 9.70 12.11
C ASN A 33 3.07 9.48 13.52
N VAL A 34 3.72 8.63 14.29
CA VAL A 34 3.43 8.51 15.71
C VAL A 34 3.92 9.77 16.39
N SER A 35 2.99 10.55 16.94
CA SER A 35 3.31 11.86 17.52
C SER A 35 4.40 11.76 18.58
N GLY A 36 5.49 12.51 18.42
CA GLY A 36 6.62 12.55 19.36
C GLY A 36 7.53 11.30 19.35
N ALA A 37 7.31 10.32 18.46
CA ALA A 37 8.15 9.13 18.36
C ALA A 37 9.20 9.27 17.26
N PHE A 38 10.46 8.88 17.57
CA PHE A 38 11.59 9.01 16.65
C PHE A 38 12.52 7.81 16.72
N ILE A 39 13.01 7.39 15.55
CA ILE A 39 14.12 6.44 15.40
C ILE A 39 15.41 7.25 15.25
N LEU A 40 16.45 6.90 16.03
CA LEU A 40 17.74 7.55 16.01
C LEU A 40 18.83 6.51 15.76
N GLU A 41 19.63 6.67 14.72
CA GLU A 41 20.83 5.88 14.49
C GLU A 41 22.04 6.55 15.15
N CYS A 42 22.79 5.81 15.97
CA CYS A 42 23.95 6.29 16.69
C CYS A 42 25.23 5.67 16.12
N GLU A 43 26.35 6.40 16.22
CA GLU A 43 27.69 5.84 15.91
C GLU A 43 28.06 4.71 16.86
N THR A 44 27.68 4.84 18.14
CA THR A 44 27.99 3.85 19.19
C THR A 44 26.81 3.67 20.15
N SER A 45 26.77 2.54 20.84
CA SER A 45 25.76 2.28 21.89
C SER A 45 25.86 3.30 23.04
N GLN A 46 27.05 3.84 23.35
CA GLN A 46 27.20 4.85 24.40
C GLN A 46 26.50 6.17 24.04
N VAL A 47 26.54 6.56 22.77
CA VAL A 47 25.80 7.73 22.29
C VAL A 47 24.30 7.50 22.45
N CYS A 48 23.80 6.33 22.01
CA CYS A 48 22.41 5.95 22.20
C CYS A 48 21.98 5.98 23.67
N ASP A 49 22.82 5.45 24.59
CA ASP A 49 22.55 5.42 26.04
C ASP A 49 22.46 6.85 26.61
N SER A 50 23.33 7.75 26.13
CA SER A 50 23.33 9.15 26.56
C SER A 50 22.08 9.89 26.07
N VAL A 51 21.65 9.62 24.85
CA VAL A 51 20.42 10.19 24.27
C VAL A 51 19.20 9.65 25.00
N ALA A 52 19.11 8.32 25.24
CA ALA A 52 18.00 7.70 25.96
C ALA A 52 17.82 8.34 27.35
N LYS A 53 18.93 8.53 28.10
CA LYS A 53 18.92 9.19 29.39
C LYS A 53 18.41 10.64 29.31
N ALA A 54 18.87 11.41 28.32
CA ALA A 54 18.41 12.78 28.13
C ALA A 54 16.93 12.87 27.73
N VAL A 55 16.41 11.86 27.03
CA VAL A 55 14.97 11.74 26.73
C VAL A 55 14.18 11.47 28.01
N GLU A 56 14.63 10.52 28.85
CA GLU A 56 14.01 10.21 30.13
C GLU A 56 14.00 11.41 31.09
N GLU A 57 15.13 12.15 31.18
CA GLU A 57 15.23 13.39 31.98
C GLU A 57 14.22 14.47 31.53
N ARG A 58 13.77 14.44 30.29
CA ARG A 58 12.72 15.33 29.73
C ARG A 58 11.31 14.76 29.82
N GLY A 59 11.13 13.65 30.52
CA GLY A 59 9.83 12.98 30.69
C GLY A 59 9.39 12.12 29.49
N GLY A 60 10.31 11.87 28.54
CA GLY A 60 10.08 10.92 27.46
C GLY A 60 10.36 9.48 27.87
N THR A 61 10.13 8.53 26.96
CA THR A 61 10.36 7.09 27.21
C THR A 61 11.14 6.45 26.07
N LEU A 62 11.88 5.41 26.40
CA LEU A 62 12.52 4.54 25.42
C LEU A 62 11.47 3.53 24.91
N ARG A 63 11.27 3.48 23.59
CA ARG A 63 10.40 2.49 22.93
C ARG A 63 11.19 1.22 22.61
N HIS A 64 12.26 1.35 21.82
CA HIS A 64 13.14 0.26 21.44
C HIS A 64 14.61 0.62 21.59
N ARG A 65 15.42 -0.39 21.87
CA ARG A 65 16.88 -0.31 21.81
C ARG A 65 17.39 -1.27 20.75
N PHE A 66 17.92 -0.73 19.68
CA PHE A 66 18.50 -1.51 18.59
C PHE A 66 20.00 -1.69 18.80
N LYS A 67 20.41 -2.93 18.97
CA LYS A 67 21.81 -3.28 19.17
C LYS A 67 22.15 -4.49 18.32
N SER A 68 22.61 -4.24 17.10
CA SER A 68 23.05 -5.28 16.18
C SER A 68 24.30 -4.84 15.43
N ASP A 69 24.90 -5.75 14.70
CA ASP A 69 26.03 -5.49 13.81
C ASP A 69 25.66 -4.65 12.57
N VAL A 70 24.37 -4.59 12.22
CA VAL A 70 23.88 -3.86 11.04
C VAL A 70 23.20 -2.54 11.40
N PHE A 71 22.72 -2.37 12.65
CA PHE A 71 22.07 -1.14 13.09
C PHE A 71 22.22 -0.93 14.58
N THR A 72 22.80 0.21 14.95
CA THR A 72 22.90 0.65 16.35
C THR A 72 22.07 1.91 16.51
N GLY A 73 21.01 1.84 17.31
CA GLY A 73 20.08 2.94 17.44
C GLY A 73 19.11 2.78 18.60
N ILE A 74 18.23 3.75 18.73
CA ILE A 74 17.10 3.73 19.67
C ILE A 74 15.84 4.25 18.99
N SER A 75 14.69 3.79 19.45
CA SER A 75 13.42 4.47 19.22
C SER A 75 12.93 5.06 20.53
N VAL A 76 12.52 6.31 20.50
CA VAL A 76 12.15 7.08 21.68
C VAL A 76 10.79 7.75 21.47
N GLN A 77 10.07 7.91 22.57
CA GLN A 77 8.82 8.66 22.65
C GLN A 77 9.05 9.89 23.50
N LEU A 78 8.92 11.07 22.92
CA LEU A 78 8.94 12.34 23.64
C LEU A 78 7.51 12.69 24.09
N PRO A 79 7.31 13.57 25.09
CA PRO A 79 5.99 13.99 25.54
C PRO A 79 5.14 14.61 24.43
N LYS A 80 3.82 14.48 24.49
CA LYS A 80 2.84 14.85 23.42
C LYS A 80 2.91 16.27 22.86
N LEU A 81 3.62 17.17 23.51
CA LEU A 81 3.80 18.57 23.09
C LEU A 81 5.11 18.80 22.35
N THR A 82 5.84 17.75 22.03
CA THR A 82 7.16 17.84 21.44
C THR A 82 7.05 18.06 19.94
N THR A 83 7.66 19.12 19.49
CA THR A 83 7.76 19.47 18.05
C THR A 83 8.93 18.74 17.40
N GLU A 84 8.97 18.71 16.08
CA GLU A 84 10.12 18.23 15.31
C GLU A 84 11.40 19.01 15.66
N GLU A 85 11.27 20.19 16.17
CA GLU A 85 12.36 21.07 16.57
C GLU A 85 12.95 20.67 17.92
N ASP A 86 12.12 20.18 18.84
CA ASP A 86 12.60 19.52 20.07
C ASP A 86 13.45 18.31 19.72
N ARG A 87 13.06 17.55 18.69
CA ARG A 87 13.86 16.45 18.15
C ARG A 87 15.21 16.95 17.64
N ARG A 88 15.23 18.00 16.81
CA ARG A 88 16.50 18.57 16.27
C ARG A 88 17.36 19.15 17.37
N SER A 89 16.75 19.85 18.33
CA SER A 89 17.43 20.36 19.51
C SER A 89 18.05 19.23 20.30
N LEU A 90 17.30 18.12 20.50
CA LEU A 90 17.82 16.92 21.13
C LEU A 90 18.97 16.32 20.32
N VAL A 91 18.78 16.09 19.01
CA VAL A 91 19.77 15.50 18.12
C VAL A 91 21.02 16.35 18.04
N SER A 92 20.88 17.69 17.94
CA SER A 92 22.02 18.61 17.83
C SER A 92 22.91 18.68 19.09
N GLN A 93 22.38 18.29 20.25
CA GLN A 93 23.15 18.25 21.52
C GLN A 93 24.09 17.05 21.59
N PHE A 94 23.88 16.02 20.78
CA PHE A 94 24.67 14.79 20.82
C PHE A 94 25.48 14.63 19.54
N LYS A 95 26.79 14.75 19.63
CA LYS A 95 27.70 14.32 18.59
C LYS A 95 27.65 12.80 18.50
N GLY A 96 27.53 12.28 17.27
CA GLY A 96 27.51 10.83 17.01
C GLY A 96 26.10 10.25 16.80
N ILE A 97 25.05 11.08 16.65
CA ILE A 97 23.82 10.69 15.98
C ILE A 97 24.07 10.80 14.48
N LYS A 98 23.94 9.70 13.75
CA LYS A 98 24.11 9.65 12.31
C LYS A 98 22.89 10.17 11.58
N GLU A 99 21.70 9.65 11.95
CA GLU A 99 20.44 9.96 11.30
C GLU A 99 19.29 9.88 12.31
N SER A 100 18.17 10.52 11.95
CA SER A 100 16.96 10.51 12.76
C SER A 100 15.71 10.61 11.91
N TRP A 101 14.72 9.77 12.20
CA TRP A 101 13.46 9.69 11.46
C TRP A 101 12.27 9.71 12.40
N PRO A 102 11.13 10.33 12.02
CA PRO A 102 9.88 10.13 12.76
C PRO A 102 9.41 8.68 12.55
N VAL A 103 8.87 8.09 13.62
CA VAL A 103 8.25 6.77 13.54
C VAL A 103 6.95 6.86 12.75
N GLN A 104 6.81 6.03 11.73
CA GLN A 104 5.56 5.94 10.97
C GLN A 104 4.67 4.81 11.50
N GLN A 105 3.34 5.00 11.38
CA GLN A 105 2.39 3.92 11.57
C GLN A 105 2.39 3.00 10.35
N VAL A 106 2.42 1.72 10.61
CA VAL A 106 2.20 0.67 9.61
C VAL A 106 0.76 0.22 9.73
N ILE A 107 0.03 0.29 8.64
CA ILE A 107 -1.34 -0.21 8.54
C ILE A 107 -1.33 -1.17 7.37
N HIS A 108 -1.51 -2.45 7.65
CA HIS A 108 -1.78 -3.42 6.62
C HIS A 108 -3.29 -3.42 6.40
N VAL A 109 -3.73 -2.95 5.23
CA VAL A 109 -5.14 -3.03 4.84
C VAL A 109 -5.32 -4.39 4.17
N PRO A 110 -6.05 -5.32 4.80
CA PRO A 110 -6.37 -6.60 4.15
C PRO A 110 -7.28 -6.32 2.96
N GLU A 111 -7.01 -6.90 1.82
CA GLU A 111 -7.84 -6.76 0.63
C GLU A 111 -9.24 -7.38 0.77
N SER A 112 -9.48 -8.14 1.83
CA SER A 112 -10.78 -8.76 2.10
C SER A 112 -11.01 -9.05 3.58
N THR A 113 -11.37 -8.06 4.38
CA THR A 113 -12.05 -8.33 5.65
C THR A 113 -13.19 -7.36 5.82
N ALA A 114 -14.38 -7.80 5.43
CA ALA A 114 -15.60 -7.21 5.97
C ALA A 114 -15.54 -7.32 7.50
N ASP A 115 -15.72 -6.20 8.13
CA ASP A 115 -15.72 -5.91 9.56
C ASP A 115 -16.53 -6.97 10.35
N ASP A 116 -15.84 -7.80 11.14
CA ASP A 116 -16.47 -8.74 12.07
C ASP A 116 -16.57 -8.06 13.44
N ARG A 117 -17.51 -7.11 13.57
CA ARG A 117 -17.96 -6.58 14.85
C ARG A 117 -19.31 -7.17 15.19
N SER A 118 -19.29 -8.41 15.65
CA SER A 118 -20.35 -8.91 16.50
C SER A 118 -19.79 -9.15 17.90
N GLU A 119 -20.15 -8.28 18.81
CA GLU A 119 -19.97 -8.50 20.26
C GLU A 119 -20.73 -9.77 20.63
N ASP A 120 -20.02 -10.88 20.79
CA ASP A 120 -20.57 -12.06 21.46
C ASP A 120 -20.68 -11.79 22.94
N LYS A 121 -21.89 -11.52 23.39
CA LYS A 121 -22.25 -11.64 24.80
C LYS A 121 -22.08 -13.09 25.22
N GLN A 122 -21.13 -13.32 26.11
CA GLN A 122 -20.96 -14.57 26.83
C GLN A 122 -22.26 -14.90 27.58
N ASP A 123 -22.97 -15.91 27.12
CA ASP A 123 -23.99 -16.59 27.93
C ASP A 123 -23.35 -17.83 28.56
N GLY A 124 -23.26 -17.78 29.90
CA GLY A 124 -22.59 -18.80 30.68
C GLY A 124 -23.45 -20.04 30.85
N THR A 125 -22.99 -21.14 30.29
CA THR A 125 -23.42 -22.47 30.76
C THR A 125 -22.22 -23.34 31.01
N ASN A 126 -22.01 -23.66 32.30
CA ASN A 126 -21.05 -24.62 32.80
C ASN A 126 -21.35 -26.03 32.25
N GLU A 127 -20.49 -26.58 31.44
CA GLU A 127 -20.36 -28.02 31.28
C GLU A 127 -18.98 -28.48 31.75
N LYS A 128 -18.99 -29.44 32.64
CA LYS A 128 -17.86 -30.05 33.30
C LYS A 128 -17.08 -30.89 32.27
N GLU A 129 -15.83 -30.57 32.02
CA GLU A 129 -14.87 -31.45 31.36
C GLU A 129 -14.44 -32.58 32.30
N GLU A 130 -14.71 -33.82 31.92
CA GLU A 130 -14.09 -35.01 32.51
C GLU A 130 -12.66 -35.20 31.95
N GLU A 131 -11.69 -35.16 32.86
CA GLU A 131 -10.30 -35.36 32.61
C GLU A 131 -10.02 -36.86 32.29
N LEU A 132 -9.81 -37.20 31.02
CA LEU A 132 -9.26 -38.47 30.61
C LEU A 132 -7.77 -38.34 30.27
N GLY A 133 -6.95 -38.81 31.19
CA GLY A 133 -5.49 -38.82 31.05
C GLY A 133 -4.99 -39.53 29.78
N LYS A 134 -4.29 -38.82 28.93
CA LYS A 134 -3.48 -39.39 27.86
C LYS A 134 -1.98 -39.19 28.14
N LYS A 135 -1.28 -40.33 28.21
CA LYS A 135 0.18 -40.40 28.29
C LYS A 135 0.83 -39.74 27.06
N PRO A 136 2.00 -39.12 27.20
CA PRO A 136 2.69 -38.53 26.08
C PRO A 136 3.14 -39.61 25.09
N VAL A 137 2.76 -39.44 23.83
CA VAL A 137 3.24 -40.26 22.71
C VAL A 137 4.60 -39.70 22.28
N ALA A 138 5.60 -40.55 22.24
CA ALA A 138 6.94 -40.22 21.78
C ALA A 138 6.91 -39.80 20.30
N PRO A 139 7.79 -38.85 19.88
CA PRO A 139 7.81 -38.39 18.51
C PRO A 139 8.17 -39.53 17.55
N PRO A 140 7.54 -39.56 16.37
CA PRO A 140 7.85 -40.54 15.37
C PRO A 140 9.29 -40.34 14.85
N LYS A 141 10.04 -41.42 14.77
CA LYS A 141 11.40 -41.45 14.21
C LYS A 141 11.34 -41.00 12.74
N THR A 142 12.08 -39.99 12.42
CA THR A 142 12.32 -39.44 11.09
C THR A 142 12.79 -40.55 10.14
N GLY A 143 11.98 -40.80 9.18
CA GLY A 143 12.24 -41.70 8.05
C GLY A 143 11.03 -41.65 7.13
N MET A 144 10.77 -40.48 6.52
CA MET A 144 9.74 -40.37 5.49
C MET A 144 10.14 -41.24 4.29
N ARG A 145 9.41 -42.32 4.11
CA ARG A 145 9.38 -42.99 2.81
C ARG A 145 8.55 -42.11 1.88
N HIS A 146 9.21 -41.48 0.90
CA HIS A 146 8.55 -40.78 -0.18
C HIS A 146 7.51 -41.67 -0.84
N SER A 147 6.27 -41.58 -0.46
CA SER A 147 5.16 -42.10 -1.24
C SER A 147 4.91 -41.17 -2.40
N ARG A 148 4.85 -41.71 -3.58
CA ARG A 148 4.59 -41.07 -4.85
C ARG A 148 3.36 -40.14 -4.74
N LEU A 149 3.56 -38.89 -4.41
CA LEU A 149 2.52 -37.81 -4.33
C LEU A 149 1.94 -37.45 -5.72
N GLY A 150 2.52 -37.95 -6.80
CA GLY A 150 2.16 -37.57 -8.16
C GLY A 150 1.00 -38.31 -8.83
N ARG A 151 0.30 -39.28 -8.19
CA ARG A 151 -0.72 -40.10 -8.91
C ARG A 151 -1.97 -40.53 -8.16
N ARG A 152 -2.33 -39.87 -7.05
CA ARG A 152 -3.56 -40.29 -6.33
C ARG A 152 -4.33 -39.12 -5.68
N ALA A 153 -4.38 -37.98 -6.26
CA ALA A 153 -5.40 -36.96 -5.98
C ALA A 153 -6.38 -36.93 -7.16
N ARG A 154 -7.15 -37.98 -7.30
CA ARG A 154 -8.50 -37.92 -7.92
C ARG A 154 -9.46 -38.03 -6.78
N ASN A 155 -10.16 -37.00 -6.64
CA ASN A 155 -11.36 -36.68 -5.86
C ASN A 155 -11.12 -35.72 -4.70
N ASP A 156 -11.53 -34.49 -4.95
CA ASP A 156 -12.41 -33.74 -4.10
C ASP A 156 -11.76 -33.28 -2.80
N ASP A 157 -11.00 -32.16 -2.80
CA ASP A 157 -11.08 -31.16 -1.76
C ASP A 157 -9.93 -30.15 -1.70
N ILE A 158 -8.79 -30.36 -2.32
CA ILE A 158 -7.79 -29.30 -2.55
C ILE A 158 -7.21 -29.54 -3.94
N GLU A 159 -7.29 -28.52 -4.80
CA GLU A 159 -6.56 -28.57 -6.06
C GLU A 159 -5.09 -28.81 -5.77
N SER A 160 -4.45 -29.70 -6.52
CA SER A 160 -2.99 -29.91 -6.49
C SER A 160 -2.30 -28.56 -6.38
N PRO A 161 -1.15 -28.44 -5.70
CA PRO A 161 -0.46 -27.18 -5.51
C PRO A 161 0.04 -26.63 -6.85
N TRP A 162 -0.90 -26.09 -7.62
CA TRP A 162 -0.69 -25.55 -8.95
C TRP A 162 0.41 -24.46 -8.97
N ASN A 163 0.55 -23.71 -7.88
CA ASN A 163 1.62 -22.74 -7.68
C ASN A 163 3.01 -23.40 -7.67
N HIS A 164 3.12 -24.64 -7.18
CA HIS A 164 4.36 -25.41 -7.23
C HIS A 164 4.66 -25.93 -8.64
N LEU A 165 3.63 -26.42 -9.35
CA LEU A 165 3.78 -26.83 -10.74
C LEU A 165 4.20 -25.66 -11.64
N MET A 166 3.59 -24.49 -11.42
CA MET A 166 3.89 -23.29 -12.17
C MET A 166 5.33 -22.79 -11.96
N THR A 167 5.87 -22.99 -10.76
CA THR A 167 7.20 -22.51 -10.39
C THR A 167 8.28 -23.61 -10.40
N HIS A 168 7.93 -24.84 -10.75
CA HIS A 168 8.80 -26.01 -10.69
C HIS A 168 9.35 -26.33 -9.27
N VAL A 169 8.64 -25.94 -8.23
CA VAL A 169 8.90 -26.35 -6.84
C VAL A 169 8.65 -27.84 -6.66
N ASP A 170 7.64 -28.38 -7.35
CA ASP A 170 7.32 -29.81 -7.38
C ASP A 170 8.50 -30.67 -7.81
N LYS A 171 9.28 -30.22 -8.79
CA LYS A 171 10.48 -30.94 -9.24
C LYS A 171 11.55 -31.04 -8.14
N LEU A 172 11.75 -29.95 -7.37
CA LEU A 172 12.68 -29.94 -6.24
C LEU A 172 12.20 -30.86 -5.11
N HIS A 173 10.89 -30.91 -4.86
CA HIS A 173 10.27 -31.82 -3.90
C HIS A 173 10.46 -33.28 -4.35
N GLU A 174 10.32 -33.57 -5.66
CA GLU A 174 10.58 -34.91 -6.22
C GLU A 174 12.04 -35.34 -6.05
N GLU A 175 12.98 -34.42 -6.07
CA GLU A 175 14.41 -34.65 -5.78
C GLU A 175 14.71 -34.76 -4.28
N GLY A 176 13.73 -34.49 -3.40
CA GLY A 176 13.85 -34.61 -1.95
C GLY A 176 14.29 -33.31 -1.24
N TYR A 177 14.34 -32.19 -1.93
CA TYR A 177 14.60 -30.88 -1.31
C TYR A 177 13.30 -30.32 -0.75
N THR A 178 13.25 -30.11 0.57
CA THR A 178 12.03 -29.73 1.32
C THR A 178 12.27 -28.59 2.31
N GLY A 179 13.45 -27.98 2.29
CA GLY A 179 13.84 -26.93 3.24
C GLY A 179 14.32 -27.44 4.61
N SER A 180 14.53 -28.77 4.74
CA SER A 180 14.94 -29.39 6.01
C SER A 180 16.23 -28.76 6.56
N GLY A 181 16.21 -28.38 7.85
CA GLY A 181 17.32 -27.75 8.54
C GLY A 181 17.47 -26.25 8.29
N ILE A 182 16.62 -25.65 7.48
CA ILE A 182 16.63 -24.20 7.21
C ILE A 182 15.68 -23.47 8.17
N LYS A 183 16.14 -22.34 8.75
CA LYS A 183 15.38 -21.47 9.64
C LYS A 183 14.93 -20.23 8.90
N ILE A 184 13.64 -20.01 8.83
CA ILE A 184 13.06 -18.86 8.14
C ILE A 184 12.27 -18.02 9.13
N ALA A 185 12.60 -16.73 9.23
CA ALA A 185 11.86 -15.81 10.05
C ALA A 185 10.69 -15.21 9.27
N VAL A 186 9.51 -15.23 9.89
CA VAL A 186 8.29 -14.55 9.44
C VAL A 186 8.07 -13.34 10.34
N VAL A 187 8.18 -12.14 9.77
CA VAL A 187 7.95 -10.86 10.46
C VAL A 187 6.62 -10.29 9.97
N ASP A 188 5.55 -10.50 10.77
CA ASP A 188 4.17 -10.28 10.32
C ASP A 188 3.20 -10.07 11.52
N THR A 189 1.92 -10.44 11.39
CA THR A 189 0.88 -10.40 12.45
C THR A 189 1.03 -11.50 13.51
N GLY A 190 2.07 -12.32 13.40
CA GLY A 190 2.29 -13.53 14.21
C GLY A 190 2.02 -14.81 13.43
N VAL A 191 2.00 -15.95 14.11
CA VAL A 191 1.75 -17.27 13.52
C VAL A 191 0.82 -18.07 14.42
N ASP A 192 -0.30 -18.55 13.89
CA ASP A 192 -1.12 -19.55 14.59
C ASP A 192 -0.43 -20.93 14.55
N TYR A 193 0.55 -21.08 15.40
CA TYR A 193 1.33 -22.31 15.54
C TYR A 193 0.49 -23.51 16.01
N LYS A 194 -0.78 -23.27 16.44
CA LYS A 194 -1.75 -24.33 16.80
C LYS A 194 -2.40 -24.95 15.55
N HIS A 195 -2.28 -24.27 14.38
CA HIS A 195 -2.79 -24.78 13.13
C HIS A 195 -2.16 -26.14 12.77
N PRO A 196 -2.94 -27.17 12.36
CA PRO A 196 -2.42 -28.52 12.03
C PRO A 196 -1.26 -28.48 11.03
N ALA A 197 -1.38 -27.73 9.94
CA ALA A 197 -0.32 -27.62 8.94
C ALA A 197 0.95 -26.93 9.47
N LEU A 198 0.90 -26.21 10.59
CA LEU A 198 2.02 -25.53 11.21
C LEU A 198 2.55 -26.28 12.45
N GLY A 199 2.18 -27.55 12.61
CA GLY A 199 2.75 -28.49 13.58
C GLY A 199 2.08 -28.51 14.95
N GLY A 200 1.09 -27.65 15.23
CA GLY A 200 0.24 -27.70 16.43
C GLY A 200 0.91 -27.29 17.73
N CYS A 201 2.17 -26.79 17.72
CA CYS A 201 2.91 -26.41 18.93
C CYS A 201 3.95 -25.30 18.66
N PHE A 202 4.44 -24.67 19.76
CA PHE A 202 5.45 -23.62 19.75
C PHE A 202 6.65 -23.99 20.63
N GLY A 203 7.83 -23.64 20.17
CA GLY A 203 9.09 -23.84 20.89
C GLY A 203 9.99 -24.95 20.34
N PRO A 204 11.08 -25.29 21.03
CA PRO A 204 12.04 -26.28 20.56
C PRO A 204 11.41 -27.63 20.23
N GLY A 205 11.63 -28.12 19.00
CA GLY A 205 11.07 -29.37 18.50
C GLY A 205 9.74 -29.24 17.75
N CYS A 206 9.13 -28.05 17.78
CA CYS A 206 7.98 -27.72 16.96
C CYS A 206 8.41 -27.16 15.59
N LYS A 207 7.48 -27.03 14.66
CA LYS A 207 7.72 -26.34 13.36
C LYS A 207 7.98 -24.85 13.59
N VAL A 208 7.24 -24.21 14.48
CA VAL A 208 7.48 -22.83 14.93
C VAL A 208 8.36 -22.91 16.18
N ILE A 209 9.69 -22.72 15.97
CA ILE A 209 10.70 -23.07 16.98
C ILE A 209 10.99 -21.98 17.99
N THR A 210 10.74 -20.71 17.65
CA THR A 210 10.97 -19.53 18.48
C THR A 210 10.22 -18.32 17.92
N GLY A 211 10.12 -17.25 18.71
CA GLY A 211 9.53 -16.00 18.28
C GLY A 211 9.36 -15.01 19.43
N GLU A 212 8.91 -13.82 19.08
CA GLU A 212 8.65 -12.72 20.01
C GLU A 212 7.55 -11.81 19.47
N ASN A 213 6.82 -11.15 20.36
CA ASN A 213 5.76 -10.21 20.04
C ASN A 213 6.21 -8.76 20.33
N PHE A 214 6.37 -7.96 19.30
CA PHE A 214 6.72 -6.54 19.37
C PHE A 214 5.49 -5.62 19.33
N SER A 215 4.32 -6.14 18.91
CA SER A 215 3.10 -5.33 18.83
C SER A 215 2.68 -4.80 20.20
N ASP A 216 1.81 -3.82 20.23
CA ASP A 216 1.30 -3.17 21.44
C ASP A 216 0.30 -4.04 22.24
N GLU A 217 -0.10 -5.21 21.71
CA GLU A 217 -1.07 -6.13 22.28
C GLU A 217 -0.49 -7.50 22.66
N GLY A 218 -1.01 -8.10 23.71
CA GLY A 218 -0.72 -9.48 24.09
C GLY A 218 0.57 -9.70 24.87
N ASP A 219 0.90 -10.97 25.11
CA ASP A 219 2.14 -11.37 25.79
C ASP A 219 3.33 -11.19 24.82
N LYS A 220 4.37 -10.50 25.29
CA LYS A 220 5.57 -10.26 24.49
C LYS A 220 6.35 -11.53 24.16
N SER A 221 6.22 -12.59 24.92
CA SER A 221 6.86 -13.87 24.68
C SER A 221 6.06 -14.81 23.77
N ASP A 222 4.82 -14.45 23.40
CA ASP A 222 3.94 -15.27 22.59
C ASP A 222 3.66 -14.61 21.22
N PRO A 223 4.23 -15.13 20.14
CA PRO A 223 4.01 -14.61 18.78
C PRO A 223 2.72 -15.14 18.13
N ILE A 224 1.75 -15.59 18.93
CA ILE A 224 0.48 -16.13 18.38
C ILE A 224 -0.22 -15.08 17.51
N ASP A 225 -0.71 -15.53 16.36
CA ASP A 225 -1.44 -14.69 15.42
C ASP A 225 -2.90 -14.50 15.88
N CYS A 226 -3.34 -13.25 15.95
CA CYS A 226 -4.73 -12.92 16.22
C CYS A 226 -5.44 -12.28 15.01
N HIS A 227 -4.71 -11.85 14.00
CA HIS A 227 -5.26 -11.31 12.75
C HIS A 227 -5.50 -12.42 11.72
N GLY A 228 -4.46 -13.20 11.38
CA GLY A 228 -4.51 -14.31 10.42
C GLY A 228 -3.52 -14.21 9.26
N HIS A 229 -3.05 -13.02 8.91
CA HIS A 229 -2.19 -12.80 7.76
C HIS A 229 -0.84 -13.53 7.86
N GLY A 230 -0.13 -13.43 8.99
CA GLY A 230 1.13 -14.15 9.19
C GLY A 230 0.97 -15.68 9.22
N THR A 231 -0.22 -16.18 9.59
CA THR A 231 -0.58 -17.59 9.50
C THR A 231 -0.70 -18.05 8.04
N ILE A 232 -1.31 -17.23 7.18
CA ILE A 232 -1.36 -17.48 5.73
C ILE A 232 0.05 -17.52 5.15
N VAL A 233 0.86 -16.50 5.42
CA VAL A 233 2.26 -16.40 4.98
C VAL A 233 3.06 -17.64 5.40
N SER A 234 2.90 -18.06 6.66
CA SER A 234 3.58 -19.24 7.21
C SER A 234 3.14 -20.57 6.56
N GLY A 235 1.86 -20.67 6.21
CA GLY A 235 1.32 -21.86 5.52
C GLY A 235 1.89 -22.03 4.12
N ILE A 236 1.88 -20.95 3.32
CA ILE A 236 2.45 -20.96 1.96
C ILE A 236 3.95 -21.27 2.01
N LEU A 237 4.65 -20.71 2.98
CA LEU A 237 6.08 -20.92 3.17
C LEU A 237 6.41 -22.37 3.50
N ALA A 238 5.81 -22.93 4.57
CA ALA A 238 6.27 -24.17 5.18
C ALA A 238 5.15 -25.03 5.76
N GLY A 239 3.89 -24.78 5.44
CA GLY A 239 2.78 -25.59 5.93
C GLY A 239 2.84 -27.02 5.37
N TYR A 240 2.38 -28.00 6.16
CA TYR A 240 2.21 -29.37 5.71
C TYR A 240 1.07 -30.07 6.44
N ASP A 241 0.09 -30.54 5.69
CA ASP A 241 -0.99 -31.39 6.19
C ASP A 241 -1.35 -32.45 5.14
N GLU A 242 -0.85 -33.69 5.36
CA GLU A 242 -1.07 -34.80 4.44
C GLU A 242 -2.56 -35.15 4.30
N ALA A 243 -3.33 -35.04 5.40
CA ALA A 243 -4.73 -35.40 5.40
C ALA A 243 -5.59 -34.46 4.55
N LYS A 244 -5.13 -33.21 4.38
CA LYS A 244 -5.76 -32.19 3.55
C LYS A 244 -5.06 -31.97 2.20
N GLY A 245 -3.97 -32.68 1.94
CA GLY A 245 -3.17 -32.50 0.74
C GLY A 245 -2.49 -31.11 0.66
N PHE A 246 -2.38 -30.40 1.77
CA PHE A 246 -1.79 -29.06 1.81
C PHE A 246 -0.27 -29.17 1.98
N VAL A 247 0.47 -28.47 1.10
CA VAL A 247 1.93 -28.40 1.16
C VAL A 247 2.43 -27.01 0.78
N GLY A 248 3.25 -26.42 1.66
CA GLY A 248 3.97 -25.17 1.42
C GLY A 248 5.24 -25.39 0.59
N ALA A 249 5.90 -24.29 0.19
CA ALA A 249 7.08 -24.36 -0.68
C ALA A 249 8.28 -25.09 -0.04
N ALA A 250 8.49 -24.92 1.27
CA ALA A 250 9.57 -25.56 2.02
C ALA A 250 9.01 -26.30 3.26
N PRO A 251 8.28 -27.42 3.08
CA PRO A 251 7.47 -28.04 4.11
C PRO A 251 8.26 -28.55 5.33
N ASP A 252 9.56 -28.78 5.22
CA ASP A 252 10.44 -29.21 6.33
C ASP A 252 11.29 -28.08 6.91
N ALA A 253 11.13 -26.84 6.41
CA ALA A 253 11.76 -25.68 7.04
C ALA A 253 11.14 -25.38 8.41
N THR A 254 11.93 -24.80 9.30
CA THR A 254 11.47 -24.33 10.60
C THR A 254 11.19 -22.83 10.58
N ILE A 255 10.12 -22.42 11.25
CA ILE A 255 9.65 -21.02 11.30
C ILE A 255 10.11 -20.38 12.59
N MET A 256 10.54 -19.11 12.49
CA MET A 256 10.77 -18.21 13.61
C MET A 256 9.76 -17.06 13.48
N ALA A 257 8.86 -16.89 14.46
CA ALA A 257 7.71 -16.02 14.34
C ALA A 257 7.92 -14.69 15.08
N TYR A 258 7.91 -13.57 14.38
CA TYR A 258 8.06 -12.24 14.97
C TYR A 258 6.80 -11.43 14.67
N ARG A 259 5.96 -11.27 15.69
CA ARG A 259 4.74 -10.50 15.60
C ARG A 259 5.04 -9.02 15.78
N VAL A 260 4.83 -8.22 14.72
CA VAL A 260 5.09 -6.76 14.71
C VAL A 260 3.82 -5.95 14.49
N LEU A 261 2.70 -6.62 14.18
CA LEU A 261 1.38 -6.02 14.00
C LEU A 261 0.38 -6.60 15.01
N ASN A 262 -0.57 -5.78 15.43
CA ASN A 262 -1.63 -6.16 16.37
C ASN A 262 -2.80 -6.88 15.67
N CYS A 263 -3.89 -7.16 16.40
CA CYS A 263 -5.04 -7.90 15.87
C CYS A 263 -5.82 -7.13 14.79
N GLN A 264 -5.60 -5.83 14.63
CA GLN A 264 -6.14 -5.00 13.56
C GLN A 264 -5.14 -4.76 12.42
N ALA A 265 -4.06 -5.55 12.38
CA ALA A 265 -2.95 -5.41 11.43
C ALA A 265 -2.30 -4.01 11.45
N ARG A 266 -2.23 -3.39 12.61
CA ARG A 266 -1.58 -2.09 12.84
C ARG A 266 -0.32 -2.28 13.68
N GLY A 267 0.68 -1.49 13.37
CA GLY A 267 1.96 -1.46 14.12
C GLY A 267 2.72 -0.19 13.83
N THR A 268 3.99 -0.18 14.16
CA THR A 268 4.87 0.95 13.92
C THR A 268 6.16 0.53 13.24
N GLU A 269 6.78 1.45 12.52
CA GLU A 269 8.02 1.20 11.78
C GLU A 269 9.16 0.71 12.69
N ASP A 270 9.24 1.21 13.91
CA ASP A 270 10.24 0.80 14.90
C ASP A 270 9.96 -0.60 15.48
N ASP A 271 8.68 -1.02 15.63
CA ASP A 271 8.33 -2.40 15.97
C ASP A 271 8.78 -3.38 14.87
N MET A 272 8.58 -2.99 13.61
CA MET A 272 9.06 -3.78 12.47
C MET A 272 10.58 -3.90 12.47
N ILE A 273 11.31 -2.79 12.64
CA ILE A 273 12.78 -2.80 12.74
C ILE A 273 13.24 -3.72 13.87
N ALA A 274 12.57 -3.65 15.03
CA ALA A 274 12.87 -4.52 16.16
C ALA A 274 12.72 -6.01 15.81
N GLY A 275 11.61 -6.38 15.17
CA GLY A 275 11.36 -7.75 14.69
C GLY A 275 12.41 -8.24 13.69
N TRP A 276 12.77 -7.42 12.70
CA TRP A 276 13.78 -7.75 11.69
C TRP A 276 15.17 -7.96 12.30
N LEU A 277 15.59 -7.07 13.20
CA LEU A 277 16.89 -7.17 13.87
C LEU A 277 16.93 -8.39 14.82
N LYS A 278 15.82 -8.68 15.50
CA LYS A 278 15.70 -9.85 16.37
C LYS A 278 15.74 -11.14 15.56
N ALA A 279 15.06 -11.22 14.44
CA ALA A 279 15.10 -12.37 13.53
C ALA A 279 16.55 -12.69 13.11
N LYS A 280 17.30 -11.65 12.69
CA LYS A 280 18.73 -11.80 12.37
C LYS A 280 19.55 -12.27 13.57
N GLN A 281 19.34 -11.65 14.75
CA GLN A 281 20.07 -11.97 15.98
C GLN A 281 19.84 -13.41 16.42
N ASP A 282 18.63 -13.94 16.26
CA ASP A 282 18.26 -15.32 16.61
C ASP A 282 18.75 -16.34 15.58
N GLY A 283 19.41 -15.88 14.51
CA GLY A 283 20.05 -16.72 13.51
C GLY A 283 19.10 -17.22 12.41
N ALA A 284 18.15 -16.39 12.00
CA ALA A 284 17.39 -16.62 10.77
C ALA A 284 18.33 -16.66 9.57
N GLN A 285 18.16 -17.65 8.70
CA GLN A 285 18.93 -17.82 7.47
C GLN A 285 18.25 -17.13 6.28
N ILE A 286 16.94 -16.93 6.39
CA ILE A 286 16.11 -16.18 5.44
C ILE A 286 15.09 -15.40 6.27
N ILE A 287 14.75 -14.18 5.86
CA ILE A 287 13.70 -13.37 6.48
C ILE A 287 12.64 -13.04 5.43
N ILE A 288 11.38 -13.31 5.75
CA ILE A 288 10.21 -12.91 4.95
C ILE A 288 9.36 -11.92 5.75
N SER A 289 8.95 -10.85 5.09
CA SER A 289 7.91 -9.94 5.59
C SER A 289 6.96 -9.57 4.45
N SER A 290 5.69 -9.80 4.66
CA SER A 290 4.65 -9.43 3.71
C SER A 290 3.91 -8.16 4.14
N THR A 291 4.55 -7.33 4.96
CA THR A 291 4.01 -6.11 5.55
C THR A 291 5.01 -4.96 5.41
N GLY A 292 4.52 -3.72 5.37
CA GLY A 292 5.40 -2.56 5.20
C GLY A 292 4.66 -1.23 5.09
N LEU A 293 5.37 -0.23 4.60
CA LEU A 293 4.89 1.13 4.39
C LEU A 293 4.57 1.35 2.90
N GLN A 294 3.30 1.53 2.59
CA GLN A 294 2.82 1.68 1.22
C GLN A 294 3.32 2.97 0.57
N GLY A 295 3.76 2.88 -0.70
CA GLY A 295 4.20 4.01 -1.51
C GLY A 295 5.46 4.72 -1.01
N GLU A 296 6.12 4.22 0.03
CA GLU A 296 7.40 4.74 0.51
C GLU A 296 8.55 4.20 -0.36
N ASN A 297 8.57 4.65 -1.60
CA ASN A 297 9.41 4.13 -2.69
C ASN A 297 10.90 4.56 -2.62
N TRP A 298 11.42 4.86 -1.42
CA TRP A 298 12.79 5.26 -1.17
C TRP A 298 13.58 4.17 -0.45
N ALA A 299 14.77 3.83 -0.96
CA ALA A 299 15.67 2.86 -0.33
C ALA A 299 16.32 3.37 0.98
N GLN A 300 16.33 4.69 1.19
CA GLN A 300 16.96 5.34 2.34
C GLN A 300 16.04 5.51 3.55
N ARG A 301 14.81 5.01 3.49
CA ARG A 301 13.95 4.95 4.68
C ARG A 301 14.51 3.96 5.70
N PRO A 302 14.32 4.18 7.02
CA PRO A 302 15.02 3.39 8.04
C PRO A 302 14.75 1.89 7.93
N LEU A 303 13.51 1.47 7.67
CA LEU A 303 13.17 0.05 7.53
C LEU A 303 13.82 -0.58 6.30
N ALA A 304 13.79 0.09 5.12
CA ALA A 304 14.47 -0.41 3.91
C ALA A 304 15.97 -0.47 4.09
N MET A 305 16.57 0.53 4.73
CA MET A 305 17.99 0.59 5.01
C MET A 305 18.42 -0.55 5.96
N VAL A 306 17.64 -0.85 6.98
CA VAL A 306 17.90 -1.99 7.89
C VAL A 306 17.81 -3.30 7.11
N ALA A 307 16.77 -3.51 6.31
CA ALA A 307 16.63 -4.69 5.47
C ALA A 307 17.82 -4.85 4.50
N ALA A 308 18.21 -3.77 3.81
CA ALA A 308 19.37 -3.78 2.90
C ALA A 308 20.69 -4.13 3.62
N ARG A 309 20.89 -3.65 4.85
CA ARG A 309 22.08 -3.98 5.65
C ARG A 309 22.06 -5.42 6.14
N ILE A 310 20.90 -5.99 6.43
CA ILE A 310 20.73 -7.42 6.73
C ILE A 310 21.11 -8.24 5.51
N VAL A 311 20.62 -7.87 4.33
CA VAL A 311 21.00 -8.51 3.05
C VAL A 311 22.51 -8.42 2.83
N ALA A 312 23.11 -7.24 3.00
CA ALA A 312 24.56 -7.05 2.86
C ALA A 312 25.37 -7.88 3.88
N SER A 313 24.78 -8.29 5.01
CA SER A 313 25.40 -9.18 5.98
C SER A 313 25.25 -10.67 5.64
N GLY A 314 24.64 -11.03 4.49
CA GLY A 314 24.54 -12.39 3.99
C GLY A 314 23.22 -13.12 4.34
N VAL A 315 22.17 -12.40 4.77
CA VAL A 315 20.84 -12.98 5.05
C VAL A 315 19.85 -12.52 3.99
N PRO A 316 19.35 -13.40 3.11
CA PRO A 316 18.32 -13.05 2.13
C PRO A 316 17.07 -12.52 2.82
N CYS A 317 16.56 -11.41 2.30
CA CYS A 317 15.33 -10.77 2.76
C CYS A 317 14.33 -10.72 1.60
N VAL A 318 13.15 -11.29 1.80
CA VAL A 318 12.07 -11.37 0.81
C VAL A 318 10.90 -10.52 1.28
N VAL A 319 10.33 -9.71 0.38
CA VAL A 319 9.24 -8.78 0.72
C VAL A 319 8.26 -8.70 -0.45
N GLY A 320 6.95 -8.68 -0.18
CA GLY A 320 5.95 -8.36 -1.20
C GLY A 320 6.14 -6.92 -1.73
N LEU A 321 5.86 -6.69 -3.02
CA LEU A 321 6.04 -5.37 -3.63
C LEU A 321 4.97 -4.36 -3.20
N GLY A 322 3.77 -4.83 -2.88
CA GLY A 322 2.58 -4.03 -2.59
C GLY A 322 1.43 -4.38 -3.54
N ASN A 323 0.22 -3.95 -3.17
CA ASN A 323 -1.01 -4.32 -3.86
C ASN A 323 -1.74 -3.12 -4.50
N GLU A 324 -1.04 -1.99 -4.62
CA GLU A 324 -1.60 -0.72 -5.08
C GLU A 324 -1.31 -0.46 -6.57
N GLN A 325 -1.69 -1.40 -7.46
CA GLN A 325 -1.51 -1.24 -8.90
C GLN A 325 -2.07 0.09 -9.43
N HIS A 326 -3.23 0.51 -8.90
CA HIS A 326 -3.93 1.72 -9.32
C HIS A 326 -3.12 3.00 -9.13
N GLU A 327 -2.14 2.99 -8.24
CA GLU A 327 -1.20 4.09 -8.03
C GLU A 327 -0.15 4.20 -9.15
N GLY A 328 0.01 3.17 -9.99
CA GLY A 328 0.89 3.16 -11.15
C GLY A 328 2.37 3.05 -10.82
N LEU A 329 3.20 3.49 -11.79
CA LEU A 329 4.66 3.40 -11.70
C LEU A 329 5.23 4.13 -10.48
N PHE A 330 6.37 3.65 -9.96
CA PHE A 330 7.08 4.21 -8.82
C PHE A 330 6.32 4.15 -7.49
N TYR A 331 5.64 3.03 -7.21
CA TYR A 331 4.84 2.86 -5.99
C TYR A 331 5.13 1.55 -5.25
N ALA A 332 6.37 1.21 -5.07
CA ALA A 332 6.75 0.01 -4.31
C ALA A 332 6.59 0.23 -2.79
N MET A 333 6.26 -0.85 -2.08
CA MET A 333 6.14 -0.87 -0.62
C MET A 333 7.52 -0.95 0.03
N ASN A 334 7.82 -0.10 1.01
CA ASN A 334 9.00 -0.25 1.87
C ASN A 334 8.75 -1.37 2.90
N PRO A 335 9.68 -2.36 3.13
CA PRO A 335 11.10 -2.35 2.80
C PRO A 335 11.52 -3.07 1.49
N SER A 336 10.61 -3.42 0.59
CA SER A 336 10.97 -4.07 -0.69
C SER A 336 11.89 -3.22 -1.55
N THR A 337 11.88 -1.89 -1.31
CA THR A 337 12.75 -0.89 -1.99
C THR A 337 14.20 -0.95 -1.58
N GLY A 338 14.55 -1.63 -0.49
CA GLY A 338 15.93 -1.75 -0.01
C GLY A 338 16.85 -2.39 -1.05
N HIS A 339 18.11 -1.92 -1.11
CA HIS A 339 19.11 -2.48 -2.01
C HIS A 339 19.36 -3.95 -1.71
N GLY A 340 19.29 -4.80 -2.73
CA GLY A 340 19.48 -6.25 -2.62
C GLY A 340 18.32 -7.01 -1.97
N VAL A 341 17.30 -6.33 -1.44
CA VAL A 341 16.08 -6.97 -0.94
C VAL A 341 15.31 -7.56 -2.12
N THR A 342 14.87 -8.81 -1.99
CA THR A 342 14.07 -9.51 -2.99
C THR A 342 12.63 -9.03 -2.93
N ALA A 343 12.24 -8.21 -3.87
CA ALA A 343 10.87 -7.70 -4.01
C ALA A 343 10.06 -8.62 -4.90
N VAL A 344 8.90 -9.09 -4.42
CA VAL A 344 8.11 -10.10 -5.12
C VAL A 344 6.78 -9.55 -5.58
N ASN A 345 6.48 -9.74 -6.87
CA ASN A 345 5.18 -9.43 -7.44
C ASN A 345 4.30 -10.66 -7.56
N SER A 346 2.98 -10.46 -7.65
CA SER A 346 1.99 -11.53 -7.69
C SER A 346 1.59 -11.87 -9.13
N PHE A 347 1.61 -13.16 -9.44
CA PHE A 347 1.08 -13.73 -10.68
C PHE A 347 -0.19 -14.52 -10.41
N GLY A 348 -1.12 -14.48 -11.36
CA GLY A 348 -2.25 -15.35 -11.44
C GLY A 348 -1.90 -16.76 -11.95
N ARG A 349 -2.85 -17.67 -11.96
CA ARG A 349 -2.67 -19.05 -12.41
C ARG A 349 -2.23 -19.11 -13.86
N ALA A 350 -1.19 -19.88 -14.17
CA ALA A 350 -0.82 -20.25 -15.53
C ALA A 350 -1.68 -21.42 -16.09
N TYR A 351 -2.24 -22.24 -15.19
CA TYR A 351 -3.17 -23.30 -15.59
C TYR A 351 -4.58 -22.75 -15.56
N ALA A 352 -5.23 -22.88 -16.68
CA ALA A 352 -6.62 -22.61 -16.96
C ALA A 352 -7.48 -22.60 -15.69
N ALA A 353 -7.77 -21.43 -15.17
CA ALA A 353 -9.07 -21.27 -14.56
C ALA A 353 -10.06 -21.68 -15.63
N LEU A 354 -10.91 -22.67 -15.30
CA LEU A 354 -12.04 -22.95 -16.16
C LEU A 354 -12.96 -21.74 -16.00
N GLU A 355 -12.77 -20.74 -16.84
CA GLU A 355 -13.69 -19.62 -16.90
C GLU A 355 -14.92 -20.05 -17.67
N HIS A 356 -16.04 -19.49 -17.29
CA HIS A 356 -17.27 -19.77 -17.98
C HIS A 356 -17.39 -18.86 -19.20
N ARG A 357 -17.68 -19.46 -20.33
CA ARG A 357 -18.07 -18.74 -21.53
C ARG A 357 -19.57 -18.55 -21.51
N GLY A 358 -19.98 -17.28 -21.63
CA GLY A 358 -21.37 -16.90 -21.79
C GLY A 358 -21.63 -16.22 -23.13
N GLU A 359 -22.89 -16.11 -23.49
CA GLU A 359 -23.39 -15.25 -24.55
C GLU A 359 -24.46 -14.34 -23.96
N TYR A 360 -24.48 -13.08 -24.40
CA TYR A 360 -25.59 -12.20 -24.09
C TYR A 360 -26.17 -11.57 -25.35
N SER A 361 -27.48 -11.30 -25.34
CA SER A 361 -28.20 -10.65 -26.40
C SER A 361 -28.87 -9.37 -25.89
N ILE A 362 -28.90 -8.33 -26.73
CA ILE A 362 -29.53 -7.03 -26.44
C ILE A 362 -30.75 -6.87 -27.36
N GLY A 363 -31.90 -6.62 -26.77
CA GLY A 363 -33.14 -6.44 -27.51
C GLY A 363 -33.54 -7.69 -28.32
N ASN A 364 -33.83 -7.53 -29.60
CA ASN A 364 -34.18 -8.61 -30.52
C ASN A 364 -33.04 -8.92 -31.49
N THR A 365 -31.79 -8.64 -31.14
CA THR A 365 -30.64 -8.94 -31.99
C THR A 365 -30.49 -10.44 -32.20
N THR A 366 -30.21 -10.86 -33.42
CA THR A 366 -30.07 -12.28 -33.81
C THR A 366 -28.65 -12.80 -33.57
N GLU A 367 -27.69 -11.93 -33.32
CA GLU A 367 -26.30 -12.31 -33.04
C GLU A 367 -26.00 -12.05 -31.57
N PRO A 368 -25.81 -13.10 -30.76
CA PRO A 368 -25.36 -12.97 -29.36
C PRO A 368 -23.88 -12.57 -29.31
N VAL A 369 -23.51 -11.88 -28.28
CA VAL A 369 -22.12 -11.45 -28.00
C VAL A 369 -21.51 -12.38 -27.00
N ASP A 370 -20.38 -12.96 -27.30
CA ASP A 370 -19.61 -13.80 -26.41
C ASP A 370 -19.01 -12.97 -25.27
N PHE A 371 -18.99 -13.55 -24.07
CA PHE A 371 -18.27 -12.97 -22.94
C PHE A 371 -17.75 -14.06 -22.02
N ILE A 372 -16.77 -13.69 -21.22
CA ILE A 372 -16.14 -14.56 -20.23
C ILE A 372 -16.53 -14.04 -18.86
N PHE A 373 -16.77 -14.95 -17.92
CA PHE A 373 -16.98 -14.61 -16.54
C PHE A 373 -16.32 -15.64 -15.62
N GLU A 374 -15.73 -15.14 -14.54
CA GLU A 374 -15.16 -15.94 -13.47
C GLU A 374 -16.23 -16.28 -12.44
N PRO A 375 -16.37 -17.53 -12.00
CA PRO A 375 -17.27 -17.84 -10.89
C PRO A 375 -16.71 -17.23 -9.61
N ALA A 376 -17.48 -16.39 -8.92
CA ALA A 376 -17.12 -15.87 -7.62
C ALA A 376 -17.14 -17.02 -6.60
N ARG A 377 -16.07 -17.13 -5.81
CA ARG A 377 -15.95 -18.13 -4.77
C ARG A 377 -16.69 -17.67 -3.53
N GLY A 378 -17.70 -18.42 -3.08
CA GLY A 378 -18.34 -18.22 -1.79
C GLY A 378 -17.47 -18.82 -0.70
N LEU A 379 -16.92 -18.02 0.21
CA LEU A 379 -16.36 -18.51 1.46
C LEU A 379 -17.49 -18.58 2.49
N ASP A 380 -17.94 -19.78 2.80
CA ASP A 380 -18.77 -20.01 3.97
C ASP A 380 -17.85 -20.08 5.20
N LYS A 381 -17.72 -18.97 5.93
CA LYS A 381 -16.92 -18.90 7.17
C LYS A 381 -17.38 -19.91 8.24
N TRP A 382 -18.55 -20.52 8.06
CA TRP A 382 -19.16 -21.43 9.01
C TRP A 382 -19.04 -22.91 8.64
N ASP A 383 -18.67 -23.23 7.39
CA ASP A 383 -18.45 -24.61 6.97
C ASP A 383 -16.94 -24.91 7.03
N ARG A 384 -16.54 -25.58 8.12
CA ARG A 384 -15.12 -25.96 8.34
C ARG A 384 -14.60 -27.02 7.35
N GLU A 385 -15.43 -27.48 6.44
CA GLU A 385 -15.07 -28.35 5.35
C GLU A 385 -14.98 -27.54 4.05
N LEU A 386 -13.79 -27.48 3.50
CA LEU A 386 -13.57 -27.01 2.12
C LEU A 386 -14.33 -27.95 1.20
N ARG A 387 -15.53 -27.56 0.81
CA ARG A 387 -16.22 -28.22 -0.29
C ARG A 387 -15.78 -27.57 -1.58
N PRO A 388 -15.33 -28.35 -2.56
CA PRO A 388 -15.07 -27.84 -3.88
C PRO A 388 -16.33 -27.18 -4.42
N VAL A 389 -16.15 -26.07 -5.15
CA VAL A 389 -17.23 -25.28 -5.76
C VAL A 389 -17.83 -26.04 -6.96
N HIS A 390 -18.04 -27.35 -6.84
CA HIS A 390 -18.68 -28.15 -7.90
C HIS A 390 -20.18 -27.94 -8.00
N ASP A 391 -20.83 -27.41 -6.97
CA ASP A 391 -22.28 -27.18 -6.96
C ASP A 391 -22.73 -25.87 -7.65
N VAL A 392 -21.79 -25.00 -8.06
CA VAL A 392 -22.13 -23.77 -8.81
C VAL A 392 -22.45 -24.10 -10.28
N ASP A 393 -22.09 -25.26 -10.74
CA ASP A 393 -22.28 -25.69 -12.13
C ASP A 393 -23.71 -26.09 -12.45
N ALA A 394 -24.53 -26.33 -11.42
CA ALA A 394 -25.85 -26.96 -11.60
C ALA A 394 -26.95 -26.04 -12.12
N ASP A 395 -26.84 -24.73 -11.98
CA ASP A 395 -28.05 -23.87 -12.09
C ASP A 395 -28.08 -22.84 -13.24
N PHE A 396 -27.03 -22.73 -14.04
CA PHE A 396 -27.14 -22.04 -15.34
C PHE A 396 -27.66 -22.96 -16.45
N GLY A 397 -28.52 -23.93 -16.09
CA GLY A 397 -29.13 -24.91 -16.99
C GLY A 397 -28.30 -26.19 -17.07
N ASP A 398 -28.70 -27.18 -16.25
CA ASP A 398 -28.08 -28.50 -16.22
C ASP A 398 -28.43 -29.31 -17.48
N GLY A 399 -27.41 -29.46 -18.33
CA GLY A 399 -27.30 -30.61 -19.20
C GLY A 399 -25.95 -31.28 -18.94
N PRO A 400 -25.76 -32.55 -19.22
CA PRO A 400 -24.45 -33.17 -19.20
C PRO A 400 -23.49 -32.36 -20.10
N ASP A 401 -22.23 -32.32 -19.74
CA ASP A 401 -21.18 -31.46 -20.38
C ASP A 401 -21.07 -31.53 -21.90
N ASP A 402 -21.79 -32.43 -22.54
CA ASP A 402 -21.80 -32.70 -23.97
C ASP A 402 -22.98 -32.09 -24.77
N ASP A 403 -24.00 -31.50 -24.11
CA ASP A 403 -25.14 -30.89 -24.81
C ASP A 403 -25.41 -29.46 -24.36
N LEU A 404 -24.52 -28.55 -24.83
CA LEU A 404 -24.56 -27.11 -24.54
C LEU A 404 -25.68 -26.35 -25.30
N THR A 405 -26.45 -27.04 -26.15
CA THR A 405 -27.54 -26.43 -26.94
C THR A 405 -28.81 -26.19 -26.11
N ALA A 406 -28.88 -26.75 -24.91
CA ALA A 406 -30.07 -26.69 -24.04
C ALA A 406 -30.00 -25.58 -22.97
N ALA A 407 -28.93 -24.78 -22.89
CA ALA A 407 -28.83 -23.71 -21.89
C ALA A 407 -29.93 -22.65 -22.07
N LYS A 408 -30.69 -22.41 -21.01
CA LYS A 408 -31.79 -21.46 -21.01
C LYS A 408 -31.29 -20.00 -20.90
N GLU A 409 -31.82 -19.12 -21.75
CA GLU A 409 -31.58 -17.69 -21.62
C GLU A 409 -32.25 -17.13 -20.37
N VAL A 410 -31.49 -16.35 -19.58
CA VAL A 410 -31.98 -15.70 -18.37
C VAL A 410 -31.91 -14.17 -18.54
N PRO A 411 -33.00 -13.42 -18.24
CA PRO A 411 -32.99 -11.98 -18.35
C PRO A 411 -32.09 -11.33 -17.29
N ILE A 412 -31.41 -10.25 -17.69
CA ILE A 412 -30.53 -9.46 -16.81
C ILE A 412 -31.28 -8.21 -16.34
N SER A 413 -31.16 -7.89 -15.07
CA SER A 413 -31.64 -6.65 -14.49
C SER A 413 -30.50 -5.91 -13.81
N ILE A 414 -30.45 -4.60 -13.94
CA ILE A 414 -29.42 -3.74 -13.39
C ILE A 414 -29.91 -3.01 -12.13
N ASP A 415 -28.96 -2.75 -11.24
CA ASP A 415 -29.10 -1.78 -10.16
C ASP A 415 -29.05 -0.35 -10.73
N TRP A 416 -30.20 0.34 -10.70
CA TRP A 416 -30.38 1.66 -11.30
C TRP A 416 -29.96 2.84 -10.42
N SER A 417 -29.50 2.62 -9.20
CA SER A 417 -29.18 3.75 -8.37
C SER A 417 -27.95 4.50 -8.90
N THR A 418 -28.17 5.75 -9.24
CA THR A 418 -27.12 6.71 -9.55
C THR A 418 -26.42 7.24 -8.28
N ARG A 419 -26.98 6.92 -7.11
CA ARG A 419 -26.44 7.28 -5.80
C ARG A 419 -26.16 6.01 -5.02
N ILE A 420 -24.89 5.69 -4.88
CA ILE A 420 -24.40 4.51 -4.16
C ILE A 420 -24.92 4.46 -2.72
N GLU A 421 -25.12 5.62 -2.08
CA GLU A 421 -25.60 5.78 -0.71
C GLU A 421 -27.05 5.31 -0.47
N GLU A 422 -27.92 5.34 -1.49
CA GLU A 422 -29.33 4.97 -1.36
C GLU A 422 -29.55 3.45 -1.39
N ASN A 423 -28.61 2.67 -1.90
CA ASN A 423 -28.73 1.21 -2.08
C ASN A 423 -28.35 0.39 -0.86
N CYS A 424 -27.71 0.99 0.12
CA CYS A 424 -27.21 0.32 1.30
C CYS A 424 -28.16 0.31 2.49
N LYS A 425 -29.29 1.03 2.42
CA LYS A 425 -30.27 1.04 3.51
C LYS A 425 -31.34 -0.01 3.25
N LEU A 426 -31.20 -1.18 3.89
CA LEU A 426 -32.27 -2.16 4.05
C LEU A 426 -33.39 -1.52 4.88
N SER A 427 -34.39 -0.93 4.25
CA SER A 427 -35.62 -0.54 4.92
C SER A 427 -36.72 -1.55 4.54
N PRO A 428 -37.20 -2.37 5.46
CA PRO A 428 -38.33 -3.22 5.19
C PRO A 428 -39.57 -2.35 4.85
N GLY A 429 -40.02 -2.42 3.61
CA GLY A 429 -41.23 -1.74 3.17
C GLY A 429 -41.09 -0.48 2.32
N ASN A 430 -39.87 0.01 2.02
CA ASN A 430 -39.69 1.18 1.19
C ASN A 430 -39.24 0.80 -0.23
N SER A 431 -39.98 1.25 -1.25
CA SER A 431 -39.77 0.95 -2.67
C SER A 431 -38.58 1.66 -3.33
N SER A 432 -37.70 2.29 -2.57
CA SER A 432 -36.58 3.10 -3.06
C SER A 432 -35.21 2.42 -3.00
N THR A 433 -35.17 1.10 -2.84
CA THR A 433 -33.90 0.35 -2.89
C THR A 433 -33.55 0.00 -4.34
N GLY A 434 -32.42 0.37 -4.84
CA GLY A 434 -31.76 0.25 -6.16
C GLY A 434 -32.29 -0.68 -7.23
N PHE A 435 -32.96 -1.77 -6.89
CA PHE A 435 -33.66 -2.62 -7.83
C PHE A 435 -35.16 -2.27 -7.82
N ALA A 436 -35.62 -1.70 -8.91
CA ALA A 436 -37.01 -1.24 -9.03
C ALA A 436 -38.05 -2.36 -9.16
N GLN A 437 -37.66 -3.62 -9.35
CA GLN A 437 -38.51 -4.74 -9.63
C GLN A 437 -38.15 -6.02 -8.87
N ASP A 438 -39.04 -7.00 -8.88
CA ASP A 438 -38.77 -8.36 -8.42
C ASP A 438 -37.69 -8.99 -9.34
N LEU A 439 -36.70 -9.61 -8.74
CA LEU A 439 -35.57 -10.23 -9.44
C LEU A 439 -35.68 -11.74 -9.56
N VAL A 440 -36.82 -12.32 -9.20
CA VAL A 440 -37.07 -13.76 -9.37
C VAL A 440 -36.89 -14.14 -10.84
N GLY A 441 -35.99 -15.09 -11.10
CA GLY A 441 -35.68 -15.53 -12.46
C GLY A 441 -34.84 -14.58 -13.29
N HIS A 442 -34.20 -13.58 -12.65
CA HIS A 442 -33.27 -12.63 -13.27
C HIS A 442 -31.85 -12.79 -12.75
N ILE A 443 -30.87 -12.41 -13.56
CA ILE A 443 -29.49 -12.17 -13.14
C ILE A 443 -29.39 -10.71 -12.68
N ALA A 444 -28.97 -10.46 -11.46
CA ALA A 444 -28.70 -9.12 -10.98
C ALA A 444 -27.32 -8.65 -11.46
N LEU A 445 -27.27 -7.62 -12.29
CA LEU A 445 -26.03 -7.00 -12.76
C LEU A 445 -25.59 -5.90 -11.78
N ILE A 446 -24.50 -6.09 -11.09
CA ILE A 446 -24.01 -5.18 -10.05
C ILE A 446 -22.62 -4.66 -10.42
N ARG A 447 -22.46 -3.34 -10.45
CA ARG A 447 -21.15 -2.71 -10.63
C ARG A 447 -20.40 -2.77 -9.30
N GLN A 448 -19.20 -3.30 -9.30
CA GLN A 448 -18.29 -3.16 -8.18
C GLN A 448 -17.63 -1.77 -8.26
N THR A 449 -17.74 -1.01 -7.20
CA THR A 449 -17.09 0.30 -7.03
C THR A 449 -16.14 0.21 -5.86
N PRO A 450 -15.05 1.02 -5.82
CA PRO A 450 -14.25 1.17 -4.62
C PRO A 450 -15.15 1.45 -3.42
N GLU A 451 -14.87 0.83 -2.31
CA GLU A 451 -15.69 0.91 -1.10
C GLU A 451 -15.85 2.35 -0.65
N THR A 452 -17.07 2.86 -0.69
CA THR A 452 -17.43 4.05 0.07
C THR A 452 -17.79 3.61 1.49
N ARG A 453 -17.45 4.40 2.51
CA ARG A 453 -17.64 4.07 3.94
C ARG A 453 -19.04 3.61 4.31
N ASP A 454 -20.03 3.89 3.49
CA ASP A 454 -21.45 3.70 3.80
C ASP A 454 -22.16 2.68 2.91
N CYS A 455 -21.47 2.02 1.96
CA CYS A 455 -22.08 1.10 1.02
C CYS A 455 -21.13 0.05 0.45
N HIS A 456 -21.03 -1.08 1.09
CA HIS A 456 -20.20 -2.17 0.62
C HIS A 456 -20.84 -2.93 -0.55
N PHE A 457 -20.04 -3.46 -1.45
CA PHE A 457 -20.51 -4.32 -2.54
C PHE A 457 -21.36 -5.47 -2.02
N TYR A 458 -20.99 -6.04 -0.88
CA TYR A 458 -21.72 -7.08 -0.19
C TYR A 458 -23.16 -6.69 0.14
N ASP A 459 -23.42 -5.48 0.64
CA ASP A 459 -24.76 -5.01 0.98
C ASP A 459 -25.65 -4.91 -0.25
N ARG A 460 -25.06 -4.53 -1.40
CA ARG A 460 -25.77 -4.47 -2.67
C ARG A 460 -26.13 -5.86 -3.18
N VAL A 461 -25.26 -6.83 -3.01
CA VAL A 461 -25.53 -8.25 -3.29
C VAL A 461 -26.66 -8.75 -2.39
N GLN A 462 -26.61 -8.47 -1.08
CA GLN A 462 -27.68 -8.86 -0.16
C GLN A 462 -29.04 -8.23 -0.53
N ASN A 463 -29.05 -6.99 -1.00
CA ASN A 463 -30.25 -6.32 -1.48
C ASN A 463 -30.83 -6.99 -2.73
N ALA A 464 -29.98 -7.42 -3.67
CA ALA A 464 -30.42 -8.17 -4.84
C ALA A 464 -31.04 -9.51 -4.44
N ILE A 465 -30.43 -10.25 -3.52
CA ILE A 465 -30.96 -11.52 -2.98
C ILE A 465 -32.26 -11.28 -2.25
N ALA A 466 -32.37 -10.22 -1.47
CA ALA A 466 -33.61 -9.85 -0.78
C ALA A 466 -34.77 -9.59 -1.75
N ARG A 467 -34.46 -9.17 -2.99
CA ARG A 467 -35.41 -8.98 -4.08
C ARG A 467 -35.66 -10.23 -4.93
N GLY A 468 -35.12 -11.37 -4.55
CA GLY A 468 -35.34 -12.65 -5.20
C GLY A 468 -34.31 -13.04 -6.25
N ALA A 469 -33.17 -12.30 -6.37
CA ALA A 469 -32.10 -12.72 -7.24
C ALA A 469 -31.45 -14.01 -6.73
N GLU A 470 -31.37 -15.00 -7.58
CA GLU A 470 -30.66 -16.26 -7.35
C GLU A 470 -29.31 -16.27 -8.07
N HIS A 471 -29.13 -15.38 -9.05
CA HIS A 471 -27.95 -15.26 -9.89
C HIS A 471 -27.45 -13.81 -9.88
N ILE A 472 -26.16 -13.62 -9.74
CA ILE A 472 -25.53 -12.31 -9.69
C ILE A 472 -24.36 -12.28 -10.67
N LEU A 473 -24.29 -11.23 -11.47
CA LEU A 473 -23.16 -10.92 -12.34
C LEU A 473 -22.55 -9.58 -11.89
N ALA A 474 -21.40 -9.64 -11.28
CA ALA A 474 -20.63 -8.46 -10.91
C ALA A 474 -19.75 -8.02 -12.08
N TRP A 475 -19.44 -6.73 -12.16
CA TRP A 475 -18.49 -6.21 -13.12
C TRP A 475 -17.71 -5.02 -12.57
N GLN A 476 -16.45 -4.88 -12.99
CA GLN A 476 -15.53 -3.85 -12.54
C GLN A 476 -14.41 -3.62 -13.53
N ASN A 477 -13.63 -2.55 -13.30
CA ASN A 477 -12.50 -2.23 -14.17
C ASN A 477 -11.30 -3.17 -13.95
N ASP A 478 -11.15 -3.68 -12.73
CA ASP A 478 -10.10 -4.63 -12.37
C ASP A 478 -10.72 -5.87 -11.72
N PRO A 479 -10.23 -7.08 -12.01
CA PRO A 479 -10.68 -8.30 -11.38
C PRO A 479 -10.22 -8.36 -9.92
N VAL A 480 -10.99 -7.76 -9.00
CA VAL A 480 -10.79 -7.93 -7.56
C VAL A 480 -11.70 -9.04 -7.08
N TYR A 481 -11.19 -9.91 -6.24
CA TYR A 481 -11.95 -10.99 -5.64
C TYR A 481 -13.12 -10.45 -4.82
N VAL A 482 -14.31 -10.98 -5.08
CA VAL A 482 -15.49 -10.70 -4.28
C VAL A 482 -15.83 -11.93 -3.47
N GLU A 483 -15.68 -11.83 -2.17
CA GLU A 483 -16.20 -12.84 -1.25
C GLU A 483 -17.72 -12.66 -1.14
N ILE A 484 -18.49 -13.67 -1.54
CA ILE A 484 -19.95 -13.64 -1.44
C ILE A 484 -20.42 -14.79 -0.56
N ARG A 485 -21.17 -14.48 0.50
CA ARG A 485 -21.80 -15.50 1.34
C ARG A 485 -22.86 -16.23 0.55
N ARG A 486 -22.85 -17.55 0.56
CA ARG A 486 -23.82 -18.41 -0.15
C ARG A 486 -25.25 -18.31 0.35
N LYS A 487 -25.47 -17.66 1.48
CA LYS A 487 -26.80 -17.46 2.06
C LYS A 487 -26.95 -16.02 2.50
N ASP A 488 -28.15 -15.47 2.29
CA ASP A 488 -28.49 -14.18 2.86
C ASP A 488 -28.69 -14.28 4.38
N ALA A 489 -28.90 -13.12 5.03
CA ALA A 489 -29.24 -13.06 6.46
C ALA A 489 -30.50 -13.86 6.84
N MET A 490 -31.32 -14.25 5.86
CA MET A 490 -32.52 -15.08 6.05
C MET A 490 -32.31 -16.56 5.62
N GLY A 491 -31.09 -16.97 5.32
CA GLY A 491 -30.73 -18.34 4.93
C GLY A 491 -31.12 -18.76 3.51
N ARG A 492 -31.47 -17.80 2.61
CA ARG A 492 -31.83 -18.11 1.22
C ARG A 492 -30.57 -18.36 0.40
N PRO A 493 -30.48 -19.43 -0.40
CA PRO A 493 -29.28 -19.74 -1.17
C PRO A 493 -29.15 -18.81 -2.38
N VAL A 494 -27.89 -18.40 -2.65
CA VAL A 494 -27.48 -17.83 -3.92
C VAL A 494 -26.98 -18.98 -4.80
N LYS A 495 -27.54 -19.12 -5.99
CA LYS A 495 -27.25 -20.24 -6.88
C LYS A 495 -25.95 -20.04 -7.64
N ALA A 496 -25.73 -18.81 -8.14
CA ALA A 496 -24.49 -18.49 -8.87
C ALA A 496 -24.11 -17.03 -8.74
N VAL A 497 -22.81 -16.79 -8.67
CA VAL A 497 -22.22 -15.46 -8.76
C VAL A 497 -21.06 -15.51 -9.74
N GLY A 498 -21.07 -14.62 -10.71
CA GLY A 498 -20.02 -14.46 -11.70
C GLY A 498 -19.44 -13.06 -11.68
N ILE A 499 -18.19 -12.91 -12.13
CA ILE A 499 -17.51 -11.63 -12.31
C ILE A 499 -17.10 -11.53 -13.78
N THR A 500 -17.44 -10.43 -14.42
CA THR A 500 -17.09 -10.16 -15.82
C THR A 500 -16.36 -8.82 -15.96
N GLY A 501 -15.68 -8.64 -17.09
CA GLY A 501 -14.94 -7.41 -17.39
C GLY A 501 -15.82 -6.17 -17.48
N ALA A 502 -15.20 -5.01 -17.29
CA ALA A 502 -15.88 -3.72 -17.30
C ALA A 502 -16.51 -3.35 -18.63
N ASP A 503 -15.95 -3.77 -19.73
CA ASP A 503 -16.46 -3.55 -21.09
C ASP A 503 -17.80 -4.27 -21.29
N VAL A 504 -17.87 -5.55 -20.93
CA VAL A 504 -19.09 -6.37 -20.97
C VAL A 504 -20.14 -5.80 -20.03
N GLY A 505 -19.79 -5.53 -18.78
CA GLY A 505 -20.70 -4.98 -17.78
C GLY A 505 -21.24 -3.61 -18.19
N ARG A 506 -20.39 -2.72 -18.75
CA ARG A 506 -20.81 -1.41 -19.26
C ARG A 506 -21.73 -1.53 -20.49
N ALA A 507 -21.46 -2.49 -21.38
CA ALA A 507 -22.32 -2.72 -22.55
C ALA A 507 -23.71 -3.16 -22.11
N MET A 508 -23.82 -4.15 -21.23
CA MET A 508 -25.08 -4.60 -20.66
C MET A 508 -25.82 -3.48 -19.91
N ALA A 509 -25.10 -2.73 -19.07
CA ALA A 509 -25.66 -1.62 -18.30
C ALA A 509 -26.21 -0.51 -19.19
N ARG A 510 -25.50 -0.12 -20.27
CA ARG A 510 -25.98 0.90 -21.23
C ARG A 510 -27.22 0.42 -21.97
N ALA A 511 -27.27 -0.83 -22.39
CA ALA A 511 -28.43 -1.40 -23.05
C ALA A 511 -29.68 -1.36 -22.14
N LEU A 512 -29.54 -1.82 -20.91
CA LEU A 512 -30.60 -1.77 -19.93
C LEU A 512 -31.03 -0.34 -19.61
N ALA A 513 -30.08 0.60 -19.52
CA ALA A 513 -30.35 2.04 -19.32
C ALA A 513 -31.14 2.65 -20.46
N SER A 514 -30.97 2.16 -21.69
CA SER A 514 -31.74 2.59 -22.86
C SER A 514 -33.10 1.88 -23.00
N GLY A 515 -33.49 1.06 -22.00
CA GLY A 515 -34.75 0.31 -22.00
C GLY A 515 -34.72 -0.95 -22.89
N GLN A 516 -33.55 -1.37 -23.34
CA GLN A 516 -33.43 -2.60 -24.14
C GLN A 516 -33.26 -3.80 -23.19
N PRO A 517 -34.04 -4.89 -23.35
CA PRO A 517 -33.85 -6.08 -22.56
C PRO A 517 -32.52 -6.74 -22.89
N VAL A 518 -31.83 -7.22 -21.86
CA VAL A 518 -30.59 -7.99 -22.00
C VAL A 518 -30.84 -9.38 -21.43
N LYS A 519 -30.40 -10.41 -22.13
CA LYS A 519 -30.47 -11.79 -21.67
C LYS A 519 -29.09 -12.41 -21.83
N ALA A 520 -28.73 -13.29 -20.91
CA ALA A 520 -27.48 -14.05 -20.97
C ALA A 520 -27.72 -15.53 -20.75
N ARG A 521 -26.81 -16.35 -21.28
CA ARG A 521 -26.75 -17.79 -21.04
C ARG A 521 -25.28 -18.24 -20.95
N ARG A 522 -25.03 -19.29 -20.22
CA ARG A 522 -23.76 -20.00 -20.24
C ARG A 522 -23.74 -20.92 -21.44
N ILE A 523 -22.64 -20.93 -22.19
CA ILE A 523 -22.47 -21.77 -23.38
C ILE A 523 -21.33 -22.78 -23.26
N GLY A 524 -20.51 -22.68 -22.19
CA GLY A 524 -19.42 -23.62 -21.98
C GLY A 524 -18.40 -23.15 -20.97
N ARG A 525 -17.29 -23.86 -20.95
CA ARG A 525 -16.09 -23.51 -20.20
C ARG A 525 -14.99 -23.21 -21.20
N VAL A 526 -14.22 -22.16 -20.93
CA VAL A 526 -13.04 -21.80 -21.72
C VAL A 526 -11.82 -22.03 -20.86
N ARG A 527 -10.85 -22.69 -21.44
CA ARG A 527 -9.52 -22.77 -20.85
C ARG A 527 -8.79 -21.50 -21.21
N ILE A 528 -8.61 -20.57 -20.26
CA ILE A 528 -7.77 -19.39 -20.45
C ILE A 528 -6.37 -19.75 -19.97
N GLU A 529 -5.39 -19.59 -20.83
CA GLU A 529 -4.00 -19.65 -20.46
C GLU A 529 -3.67 -18.36 -19.73
N THR A 530 -3.71 -18.37 -18.40
CA THR A 530 -3.46 -17.19 -17.56
C THR A 530 -2.08 -17.31 -16.91
N GLY A 531 -1.10 -16.68 -17.50
CA GLY A 531 0.17 -16.33 -16.86
C GLY A 531 0.25 -14.82 -16.62
N HIS A 532 -0.88 -14.17 -16.28
CA HIS A 532 -0.93 -12.72 -16.14
C HIS A 532 -0.44 -12.27 -14.76
N ILE A 533 0.21 -11.10 -14.74
CA ILE A 533 0.47 -10.38 -13.49
C ILE A 533 -0.89 -10.10 -12.84
N ALA A 534 -1.01 -10.39 -11.55
CA ALA A 534 -2.25 -10.11 -10.83
C ALA A 534 -2.53 -8.61 -10.83
N GLY A 535 -3.77 -8.25 -11.16
CA GLY A 535 -4.20 -6.87 -11.34
C GLY A 535 -4.10 -5.97 -10.11
N MET A 536 -3.66 -6.49 -8.98
CA MET A 536 -3.39 -5.73 -7.76
C MET A 536 -1.92 -5.32 -7.61
N SER A 537 -1.01 -6.00 -8.30
CA SER A 537 0.43 -5.90 -8.06
C SER A 537 0.98 -4.49 -8.34
N ALA A 538 1.60 -3.88 -7.35
CA ALA A 538 2.23 -2.57 -7.47
C ALA A 538 3.35 -2.55 -8.52
N TYR A 539 3.78 -1.36 -8.94
CA TYR A 539 4.80 -1.16 -9.95
C TYR A 539 6.06 -0.53 -9.35
N GLY A 540 7.23 -1.03 -9.79
CA GLY A 540 8.49 -0.32 -9.69
C GLY A 540 8.63 0.78 -10.77
N PRO A 541 9.86 1.22 -11.02
CA PRO A 541 11.07 1.05 -10.22
C PRO A 541 11.06 1.89 -8.93
N THR A 542 12.17 1.87 -8.17
CA THR A 542 12.36 2.87 -7.10
C THR A 542 12.65 4.26 -7.68
N TRP A 543 12.63 5.30 -6.82
CA TRP A 543 13.01 6.65 -7.26
C TRP A 543 14.47 6.74 -7.71
N GLU A 544 15.31 5.83 -7.25
CA GLU A 544 16.72 5.69 -7.67
C GLU A 544 16.88 4.88 -8.96
N LEU A 545 15.76 4.43 -9.55
CA LEU A 545 15.69 3.57 -10.73
C LEU A 545 16.22 2.14 -10.51
N ASP A 546 16.31 1.67 -9.26
CA ASP A 546 16.56 0.26 -9.01
C ASP A 546 15.40 -0.59 -9.55
N ILE A 547 15.73 -1.71 -10.19
CA ILE A 547 14.74 -2.63 -10.74
C ILE A 547 13.97 -3.29 -9.58
N LYS A 548 12.69 -2.99 -9.52
CA LYS A 548 11.68 -3.64 -8.69
C LYS A 548 10.44 -3.88 -9.54
N PRO A 549 9.72 -5.00 -9.34
CA PRO A 549 10.09 -6.14 -8.48
C PRO A 549 11.40 -6.81 -8.91
N THR A 550 11.94 -7.70 -8.04
CA THR A 550 13.05 -8.59 -8.39
C THR A 550 12.54 -9.75 -9.25
N ILE A 551 11.39 -10.30 -8.85
CA ILE A 551 10.80 -11.52 -9.44
C ILE A 551 9.28 -11.51 -9.26
N GLY A 552 8.57 -12.26 -10.07
CA GLY A 552 7.17 -12.57 -9.88
C GLY A 552 6.93 -14.03 -9.54
N ALA A 553 5.96 -14.29 -8.68
CA ALA A 553 5.59 -15.66 -8.28
C ALA A 553 4.06 -15.76 -8.07
N PRO A 554 3.47 -16.97 -8.14
CA PRO A 554 2.06 -17.14 -7.84
C PRO A 554 1.67 -16.57 -6.48
N GLY A 555 0.72 -15.65 -6.47
CA GLY A 555 0.18 -15.03 -5.28
C GLY A 555 -1.31 -14.68 -5.40
N HIS A 556 -1.94 -14.98 -6.55
CA HIS A 556 -3.35 -14.75 -6.77
C HIS A 556 -4.12 -16.06 -6.73
N SER A 557 -5.11 -16.18 -5.87
CA SER A 557 -5.89 -17.42 -5.62
C SER A 557 -5.04 -18.61 -5.21
N VAL A 558 -4.00 -18.40 -4.44
CA VAL A 558 -3.15 -19.48 -3.95
C VAL A 558 -3.77 -20.21 -2.76
N PRO A 559 -3.53 -21.53 -2.60
CA PRO A 559 -3.96 -22.27 -1.42
C PRO A 559 -3.33 -21.70 -0.15
N VAL A 560 -4.14 -21.49 0.89
CA VAL A 560 -3.70 -20.86 2.14
C VAL A 560 -4.23 -21.56 3.39
N THR A 561 -3.56 -21.31 4.52
CA THR A 561 -3.99 -21.70 5.86
C THR A 561 -4.62 -20.52 6.57
N TYR A 562 -5.84 -20.65 7.06
CA TYR A 562 -6.48 -19.62 7.88
C TYR A 562 -6.33 -19.89 9.37
N LYS A 563 -6.19 -18.84 10.15
CA LYS A 563 -6.19 -18.89 11.60
C LYS A 563 -7.38 -19.73 12.12
N GLY A 564 -7.13 -20.58 13.12
CA GLY A 564 -8.13 -21.47 13.69
C GLY A 564 -8.26 -22.83 12.99
N GLY A 565 -7.31 -23.20 12.14
CA GLY A 565 -7.22 -24.52 11.52
C GLY A 565 -7.95 -24.66 10.19
N GLY A 566 -8.36 -23.54 9.57
CA GLY A 566 -9.02 -23.51 8.26
C GLY A 566 -8.05 -23.54 7.09
N TYR A 567 -8.55 -23.89 5.91
CA TYR A 567 -7.87 -23.81 4.62
C TYR A 567 -8.74 -23.07 3.61
N GLY A 568 -8.11 -22.43 2.64
CA GLY A 568 -8.84 -21.73 1.59
C GLY A 568 -7.92 -21.24 0.48
N SER A 569 -8.33 -20.17 -0.17
CA SER A 569 -7.60 -19.52 -1.26
C SER A 569 -7.62 -18.03 -1.05
N ASP A 570 -6.50 -17.36 -1.26
CA ASP A 570 -6.40 -15.92 -1.08
C ASP A 570 -5.45 -15.30 -2.11
N SER A 571 -5.44 -13.94 -2.20
CA SER A 571 -4.71 -13.20 -3.23
C SER A 571 -3.94 -12.03 -2.61
N GLY A 572 -2.73 -11.78 -3.10
CA GLY A 572 -1.87 -10.69 -2.65
C GLY A 572 -0.41 -10.91 -3.05
N THR A 573 0.36 -9.84 -3.18
CA THR A 573 1.82 -9.93 -3.25
C THR A 573 2.38 -10.52 -1.95
N SER A 574 1.64 -10.37 -0.85
CA SER A 574 1.89 -11.00 0.45
C SER A 574 1.98 -12.51 0.40
N PHE A 575 1.34 -13.13 -0.60
CA PHE A 575 1.27 -14.59 -0.75
C PHE A 575 2.26 -15.11 -1.79
N ALA A 576 2.73 -14.26 -2.69
CA ALA A 576 3.84 -14.57 -3.59
C ALA A 576 5.20 -14.59 -2.86
N GLY A 577 5.42 -13.65 -1.93
CA GLY A 577 6.65 -13.53 -1.15
C GLY A 577 7.06 -14.83 -0.42
N PRO A 578 6.19 -15.45 0.40
CA PRO A 578 6.52 -16.67 1.13
C PRO A 578 6.86 -17.87 0.23
N LEU A 579 6.28 -17.95 -0.97
CA LEU A 579 6.69 -18.96 -1.96
C LEU A 579 8.15 -18.77 -2.37
N VAL A 580 8.57 -17.53 -2.67
CA VAL A 580 9.95 -17.20 -3.03
C VAL A 580 10.91 -17.45 -1.86
N ALA A 581 10.52 -17.10 -0.63
CA ALA A 581 11.32 -17.39 0.56
C ALA A 581 11.52 -18.90 0.77
N GLY A 582 10.48 -19.70 0.51
CA GLY A 582 10.58 -21.15 0.50
C GLY A 582 11.50 -21.66 -0.60
N VAL A 583 11.43 -21.11 -1.81
CA VAL A 583 12.34 -21.46 -2.92
C VAL A 583 13.80 -21.13 -2.56
N PHE A 584 14.07 -20.03 -1.87
CA PHE A 584 15.43 -19.75 -1.38
C PHE A 584 15.92 -20.84 -0.41
N ALA A 585 15.04 -21.39 0.43
CA ALA A 585 15.42 -22.52 1.29
C ALA A 585 15.75 -23.77 0.46
N LEU A 586 14.96 -24.10 -0.56
CA LEU A 586 15.24 -25.24 -1.45
C LEU A 586 16.54 -25.02 -2.24
N MET A 587 16.73 -23.84 -2.84
CA MET A 587 17.97 -23.48 -3.54
C MET A 587 19.19 -23.56 -2.62
N SER A 588 19.05 -23.13 -1.36
CA SER A 588 20.13 -23.18 -0.39
C SER A 588 20.52 -24.61 -0.02
N GLN A 589 19.60 -25.56 -0.04
CA GLN A 589 19.91 -26.99 0.11
C GLN A 589 20.70 -27.54 -1.09
N VAL A 590 20.28 -27.17 -2.31
CA VAL A 590 20.95 -27.61 -3.54
C VAL A 590 22.37 -27.04 -3.66
N ARG A 591 22.50 -25.72 -3.39
CA ARG A 591 23.73 -24.95 -3.65
C ARG A 591 24.63 -24.77 -2.43
N ALA A 592 24.18 -25.17 -1.24
CA ALA A 592 24.89 -25.00 0.04
C ALA A 592 25.31 -23.52 0.30
N THR A 593 24.47 -22.54 -0.06
CA THR A 593 24.73 -21.11 0.10
C THR A 593 23.47 -20.32 0.44
N PHE A 594 23.65 -19.22 1.18
CA PHE A 594 22.64 -18.20 1.45
C PHE A 594 23.05 -16.82 0.90
N ASP A 595 24.01 -16.76 -0.01
CA ASP A 595 24.45 -15.51 -0.62
C ASP A 595 23.27 -14.80 -1.34
N PRO A 596 22.79 -13.67 -0.81
CA PRO A 596 21.61 -13.01 -1.37
C PRO A 596 21.80 -12.50 -2.80
N ALA A 597 23.02 -12.06 -3.15
CA ALA A 597 23.32 -11.55 -4.49
C ALA A 597 23.25 -12.70 -5.51
N LEU A 598 23.84 -13.87 -5.17
CA LEU A 598 23.77 -15.05 -6.02
C LEU A 598 22.34 -15.58 -6.15
N LEU A 599 21.61 -15.70 -5.03
CA LEU A 599 20.22 -16.20 -5.04
C LEU A 599 19.32 -15.29 -5.89
N ASN A 600 19.42 -13.97 -5.72
CA ASN A 600 18.67 -13.00 -6.54
C ASN A 600 19.05 -13.11 -8.02
N SER A 601 20.35 -13.16 -8.34
CA SER A 601 20.81 -13.29 -9.72
C SER A 601 20.26 -14.57 -10.38
N LEU A 602 20.27 -15.69 -9.66
CA LEU A 602 19.77 -16.96 -10.16
C LEU A 602 18.26 -16.93 -10.44
N ILE A 603 17.45 -16.47 -9.48
CA ILE A 603 16.00 -16.41 -9.71
C ILE A 603 15.62 -15.44 -10.82
N MET A 604 16.35 -14.32 -10.94
CA MET A 604 16.11 -13.33 -12.00
C MET A 604 16.50 -13.85 -13.38
N SER A 605 17.68 -14.50 -13.45
CA SER A 605 18.23 -14.91 -14.75
C SER A 605 17.59 -16.18 -15.32
N THR A 606 17.02 -17.04 -14.47
CA THR A 606 16.32 -18.25 -14.91
C THR A 606 14.81 -18.08 -14.98
N ALA A 607 14.31 -16.91 -14.60
CA ALA A 607 12.89 -16.59 -14.69
C ALA A 607 12.38 -16.61 -16.14
N GLU A 608 11.08 -16.80 -16.28
CA GLU A 608 10.41 -16.75 -17.58
C GLU A 608 9.68 -15.42 -17.76
N PRO A 609 10.19 -14.53 -18.63
CA PRO A 609 9.50 -13.28 -18.97
C PRO A 609 8.12 -13.56 -19.54
N GLN A 610 7.11 -12.90 -19.00
CA GLN A 610 5.71 -13.09 -19.37
C GLN A 610 5.25 -12.07 -20.42
N ILE A 611 4.30 -12.49 -21.22
CA ILE A 611 3.70 -11.69 -22.30
C ILE A 611 2.22 -11.39 -21.99
N SER A 612 1.76 -10.23 -22.46
CA SER A 612 0.35 -9.87 -22.55
C SER A 612 0.10 -9.25 -23.92
N ASP A 613 -0.99 -9.62 -24.57
CA ASP A 613 -1.35 -9.11 -25.91
C ASP A 613 -0.19 -9.18 -26.91
N ASP A 614 0.47 -10.36 -26.98
CA ASP A 614 1.63 -10.67 -27.83
C ASP A 614 2.88 -9.78 -27.58
N ARG A 615 2.97 -9.08 -26.44
CA ARG A 615 4.10 -8.23 -26.07
C ARG A 615 4.67 -8.64 -24.72
N LEU A 616 5.99 -8.54 -24.57
CA LEU A 616 6.64 -8.70 -23.27
C LEU A 616 6.21 -7.55 -22.33
N ILE A 617 5.73 -7.94 -21.16
CA ILE A 617 5.35 -7.01 -20.10
C ILE A 617 6.62 -6.30 -19.58
N THR A 618 6.53 -5.04 -19.20
CA THR A 618 7.68 -4.26 -18.68
C THR A 618 8.33 -4.92 -17.46
N VAL A 619 9.64 -4.78 -17.34
CA VAL A 619 10.43 -5.22 -16.18
C VAL A 619 9.94 -4.55 -14.88
N ALA A 620 9.41 -3.32 -14.94
CA ALA A 620 8.86 -2.62 -13.79
C ALA A 620 7.61 -3.32 -13.15
N GLN A 621 7.00 -4.27 -13.87
CA GLN A 621 5.89 -5.08 -13.37
C GLN A 621 6.30 -6.50 -12.99
N GLN A 622 7.29 -7.09 -13.65
CA GLN A 622 7.60 -8.50 -13.46
C GLN A 622 9.04 -8.81 -13.03
N GLY A 623 9.93 -7.81 -13.00
CA GLY A 623 11.33 -8.06 -12.71
C GLY A 623 11.98 -9.01 -13.70
N GLY A 624 12.56 -10.10 -13.22
CA GLY A 624 13.09 -11.18 -14.05
C GLY A 624 12.01 -11.89 -14.87
N GLY A 625 10.78 -11.96 -14.35
CA GLY A 625 9.66 -12.72 -14.92
C GLY A 625 9.05 -13.70 -13.92
N LEU A 626 8.40 -14.74 -14.39
CA LEU A 626 7.85 -15.81 -13.55
C LEU A 626 8.97 -16.72 -13.00
N LEU A 627 8.98 -16.89 -11.69
CA LEU A 627 9.92 -17.74 -10.95
C LEU A 627 9.96 -19.18 -11.49
N ARG A 628 11.18 -19.71 -11.70
CA ARG A 628 11.46 -21.09 -12.07
C ARG A 628 12.46 -21.71 -11.08
N ALA A 629 11.95 -22.33 -10.02
CA ALA A 629 12.74 -22.75 -8.87
C ALA A 629 13.77 -23.83 -9.21
N TRP A 630 13.37 -24.82 -10.00
CA TRP A 630 14.26 -25.92 -10.38
C TRP A 630 15.42 -25.43 -11.25
N GLU A 631 15.11 -24.58 -12.23
CA GLU A 631 16.09 -23.97 -13.13
C GLU A 631 17.08 -23.10 -12.34
N ALA A 632 16.60 -22.30 -11.38
CA ALA A 632 17.45 -21.49 -10.52
C ALA A 632 18.35 -22.35 -9.61
N ALA A 633 17.80 -23.43 -9.07
CA ALA A 633 18.57 -24.35 -8.22
C ALA A 633 19.70 -25.08 -8.99
N HIS A 634 19.50 -25.37 -10.27
CA HIS A 634 20.42 -26.22 -11.06
C HIS A 634 21.20 -25.46 -12.14
N ALA A 635 21.01 -24.14 -12.31
CA ALA A 635 21.72 -23.37 -13.31
C ALA A 635 23.24 -23.54 -13.18
N THR A 636 23.89 -23.86 -14.29
CA THR A 636 25.34 -24.02 -14.42
C THR A 636 26.01 -22.76 -14.98
N THR A 637 25.22 -21.85 -15.50
CA THR A 637 25.66 -20.53 -15.95
C THR A 637 25.26 -19.47 -14.93
N LEU A 638 26.20 -18.67 -14.47
CA LEU A 638 25.98 -17.59 -13.53
C LEU A 638 26.19 -16.25 -14.23
N VAL A 639 25.40 -15.25 -13.90
CA VAL A 639 25.50 -13.89 -14.44
C VAL A 639 25.66 -12.87 -13.33
N GLU A 640 26.44 -11.83 -13.56
CA GLU A 640 26.71 -10.75 -12.61
C GLU A 640 26.92 -9.41 -13.35
N PRO A 641 26.14 -8.38 -13.05
CA PRO A 641 25.01 -8.33 -12.13
C PRO A 641 23.79 -9.10 -12.66
N GLY A 642 22.85 -9.46 -11.76
CA GLY A 642 21.61 -10.14 -12.12
C GLY A 642 20.58 -9.25 -12.81
N ALA A 643 20.81 -7.92 -12.85
CA ALA A 643 19.96 -6.92 -13.50
C ALA A 643 20.79 -5.73 -13.95
N LEU A 644 20.38 -5.01 -15.00
CA LEU A 644 21.10 -3.89 -15.60
C LEU A 644 20.27 -2.61 -15.50
N THR A 645 20.68 -1.68 -14.63
CA THR A 645 20.02 -0.38 -14.48
C THR A 645 20.73 0.69 -15.28
N PHE A 646 20.06 1.24 -16.29
CA PHE A 646 20.63 2.28 -17.16
C PHE A 646 20.27 3.71 -16.73
N ASN A 647 19.65 3.90 -15.58
CA ASN A 647 19.26 5.20 -15.04
C ASN A 647 18.42 6.05 -16.02
N ASP A 648 18.32 7.36 -15.76
CA ASP A 648 17.72 8.31 -16.69
C ASP A 648 18.75 8.76 -17.75
N THR A 649 18.29 9.48 -18.76
CA THR A 649 19.16 9.93 -19.90
C THR A 649 20.39 10.69 -19.42
N ASN A 650 20.26 11.54 -18.36
CA ASN A 650 21.34 12.39 -17.90
C ASN A 650 22.38 11.65 -17.03
N ASN A 651 21.98 10.55 -16.42
CA ASN A 651 22.82 9.77 -15.50
C ASN A 651 23.13 8.37 -16.06
N ARG A 652 22.95 8.17 -17.37
CA ARG A 652 23.15 6.86 -18.02
C ARG A 652 24.61 6.46 -18.02
N PRO A 653 24.93 5.22 -17.53
CA PRO A 653 26.26 4.66 -17.69
C PRO A 653 26.57 4.42 -19.17
N GLY A 654 27.81 4.66 -19.59
CA GLY A 654 28.24 4.44 -20.98
C GLY A 654 28.12 2.97 -21.40
N SER A 655 28.42 2.05 -20.48
CA SER A 655 28.17 0.62 -20.59
C SER A 655 28.14 -0.03 -19.21
N ILE A 656 27.55 -1.22 -19.13
CA ILE A 656 27.54 -2.08 -17.93
C ILE A 656 28.16 -3.41 -18.33
N GLY A 657 29.19 -3.83 -17.61
CA GLY A 657 29.82 -5.13 -17.85
C GLY A 657 28.97 -6.26 -17.28
N LEU A 658 28.43 -7.12 -18.15
CA LEU A 658 27.73 -8.34 -17.78
C LEU A 658 28.72 -9.51 -17.77
N ARG A 659 29.10 -9.98 -16.61
CA ARG A 659 29.99 -11.13 -16.42
C ARG A 659 29.18 -12.42 -16.51
N ILE A 660 29.58 -13.32 -17.38
CA ILE A 660 28.98 -14.64 -17.57
C ILE A 660 30.02 -15.68 -17.16
N THR A 661 29.65 -16.58 -16.25
CA THR A 661 30.51 -17.62 -15.71
C THR A 661 29.93 -19.00 -16.04
N ASN A 662 30.71 -19.81 -16.71
CA ASN A 662 30.34 -21.21 -16.96
C ASN A 662 30.88 -22.11 -15.83
N THR A 663 30.00 -22.61 -14.96
CA THR A 663 30.35 -23.56 -13.89
C THR A 663 30.17 -25.00 -14.27
N ALA A 664 29.75 -25.31 -15.52
CA ALA A 664 29.66 -26.66 -16.06
C ALA A 664 31.05 -27.27 -16.21
N LYS A 665 31.08 -28.59 -16.40
CA LYS A 665 32.33 -29.36 -16.58
C LYS A 665 32.87 -29.32 -18.02
N THR A 666 32.10 -28.76 -18.93
CA THR A 666 32.40 -28.64 -20.37
C THR A 666 32.35 -27.21 -20.82
N GLU A 667 33.02 -26.93 -21.92
CA GLU A 667 32.92 -25.65 -22.63
C GLU A 667 31.49 -25.43 -23.14
N VAL A 668 30.98 -24.19 -23.03
CA VAL A 668 29.64 -23.78 -23.51
C VAL A 668 29.81 -22.57 -24.41
N THR A 669 29.15 -22.61 -25.57
CA THR A 669 29.03 -21.45 -26.45
C THR A 669 27.68 -20.78 -26.20
N TYR A 670 27.71 -19.49 -25.93
CA TYR A 670 26.50 -18.68 -25.65
C TYR A 670 26.18 -17.76 -26.83
N GLN A 671 24.91 -17.69 -27.19
CA GLN A 671 24.37 -16.69 -28.12
C GLN A 671 23.60 -15.65 -27.31
N LEU A 672 23.95 -14.39 -27.49
CA LEU A 672 23.33 -13.28 -26.77
C LEU A 672 22.48 -12.45 -27.74
N SER A 673 21.29 -12.05 -27.29
CA SER A 673 20.38 -11.20 -28.05
C SER A 673 19.56 -10.30 -27.12
N ASN A 674 18.88 -9.30 -27.71
CA ASN A 674 17.98 -8.41 -26.98
C ASN A 674 16.54 -8.91 -27.09
N LEU A 675 15.81 -8.94 -25.98
CA LEU A 675 14.37 -9.15 -25.88
C LEU A 675 13.75 -7.88 -25.29
N ALA A 676 13.27 -6.99 -26.16
CA ALA A 676 12.68 -5.73 -25.72
C ALA A 676 11.28 -5.94 -25.18
N ALA A 677 10.96 -5.30 -24.05
CA ALA A 677 9.62 -5.23 -23.48
C ALA A 677 8.88 -3.96 -23.93
N THR A 678 7.59 -3.91 -23.60
CA THR A 678 6.75 -2.73 -23.83
C THR A 678 7.34 -1.51 -23.11
N THR A 679 7.50 -0.40 -23.81
CA THR A 679 7.84 0.89 -23.24
C THR A 679 6.58 1.57 -22.73
N LEU A 680 6.63 2.14 -21.53
CA LEU A 680 5.51 2.84 -20.90
C LEU A 680 5.88 4.31 -20.67
N TYR A 681 4.99 5.24 -21.00
CA TYR A 681 5.13 6.59 -20.49
C TYR A 681 4.78 6.63 -19.00
N THR A 682 5.67 7.19 -18.18
CA THR A 682 5.39 7.42 -16.76
C THR A 682 4.22 8.37 -16.55
N PHE A 683 4.18 9.43 -17.34
CA PHE A 683 3.07 10.38 -17.36
C PHE A 683 2.17 10.10 -18.55
N GLU A 684 0.92 9.77 -18.31
CA GLU A 684 -0.10 9.64 -19.35
C GLU A 684 -0.34 10.99 -20.04
N SER A 685 -0.92 10.96 -21.22
CA SER A 685 -1.17 12.19 -21.99
C SER A 685 -2.03 13.18 -21.21
N GLY A 686 -1.51 14.38 -20.97
CA GLY A 686 -2.17 15.43 -20.20
C GLY A 686 -2.06 15.27 -18.68
N SER A 687 -1.32 14.29 -18.16
CA SER A 687 -1.03 14.09 -16.75
C SER A 687 0.43 14.46 -16.43
N ILE A 688 0.65 14.97 -15.23
CA ILE A 688 1.97 15.15 -14.63
C ILE A 688 2.21 14.14 -13.51
N ARG A 689 1.25 13.24 -13.24
CA ARG A 689 1.34 12.21 -12.19
C ARG A 689 1.62 10.87 -12.84
N PRO A 690 2.47 10.04 -12.21
CA PRO A 690 2.64 8.66 -12.65
C PRO A 690 1.31 7.92 -12.67
N GLY A 691 1.06 7.18 -13.74
CA GLY A 691 -0.08 6.30 -13.88
C GLY A 691 0.36 4.84 -14.06
N VAL A 692 -0.56 3.98 -14.46
CA VAL A 692 -0.27 2.57 -14.79
C VAL A 692 0.60 2.43 -16.04
N GLY A 693 0.81 3.54 -16.74
CA GLY A 693 1.67 3.65 -17.91
C GLY A 693 0.90 3.53 -19.23
N GLU A 694 1.05 4.54 -20.10
CA GLU A 694 0.57 4.49 -21.48
C GLU A 694 1.60 3.73 -22.33
N ALA A 695 1.19 2.57 -22.85
CA ALA A 695 2.05 1.71 -23.66
C ALA A 695 2.34 2.33 -25.05
N VAL A 696 3.59 2.27 -25.49
CA VAL A 696 4.03 2.75 -26.78
C VAL A 696 4.88 1.72 -27.52
N ASP A 697 4.76 1.69 -28.83
CA ASP A 697 5.51 0.77 -29.69
C ASP A 697 6.86 1.37 -30.08
N ALA A 698 7.75 1.48 -29.09
CA ALA A 698 9.12 1.95 -29.28
C ALA A 698 10.02 1.24 -28.26
N THR A 699 11.21 0.87 -28.68
CA THR A 699 12.17 0.13 -27.85
C THR A 699 13.53 0.82 -27.82
N ALA A 700 14.28 0.62 -26.76
CA ALA A 700 15.66 1.10 -26.66
C ALA A 700 16.58 0.27 -27.57
N ASP A 701 17.61 0.94 -28.12
CA ASP A 701 18.68 0.27 -28.87
C ASP A 701 19.70 -0.29 -27.83
N ILE A 702 19.73 -1.61 -27.68
CA ILE A 702 20.66 -2.31 -26.77
C ILE A 702 21.82 -2.86 -27.60
N ASN A 703 23.04 -2.44 -27.29
CA ASN A 703 24.24 -2.86 -27.97
C ASN A 703 25.09 -3.77 -27.07
N LEU A 704 25.38 -4.97 -27.56
CA LEU A 704 26.22 -5.96 -26.92
C LEU A 704 27.60 -5.96 -27.57
N SER A 705 28.69 -5.87 -26.78
CA SER A 705 30.05 -5.91 -27.32
C SER A 705 30.38 -7.21 -28.05
N GLN A 706 29.69 -8.29 -27.68
CA GLN A 706 29.77 -9.61 -28.33
C GLN A 706 28.40 -10.28 -28.29
N THR A 707 27.97 -10.88 -29.38
CA THR A 707 26.69 -11.63 -29.48
C THR A 707 26.89 -13.14 -29.48
N SER A 708 28.12 -13.62 -29.58
CA SER A 708 28.49 -15.03 -29.48
C SER A 708 29.82 -15.14 -28.73
N ILE A 709 29.81 -15.91 -27.65
CA ILE A 709 30.99 -16.14 -26.80
C ILE A 709 31.09 -17.63 -26.45
N THR A 710 32.32 -18.11 -26.38
CA THR A 710 32.61 -19.50 -25.93
C THR A 710 33.38 -19.41 -24.61
N ILE A 711 32.88 -20.05 -23.57
CA ILE A 711 33.44 -20.02 -22.22
C ILE A 711 33.80 -21.45 -21.80
N GLY A 712 35.08 -21.66 -21.52
CA GLY A 712 35.58 -22.96 -21.01
C GLY A 712 35.01 -23.27 -19.63
N ALA A 713 35.09 -24.54 -19.24
CA ALA A 713 34.68 -25.02 -17.92
C ALA A 713 35.33 -24.24 -16.78
N GLY A 714 34.56 -23.69 -15.87
CA GLY A 714 34.99 -22.87 -14.73
C GLY A 714 35.52 -21.49 -15.10
N GLN A 715 35.38 -21.03 -16.34
CA GLN A 715 35.87 -19.73 -16.82
C GLN A 715 34.73 -18.70 -16.87
N SER A 716 35.11 -17.43 -16.97
CA SER A 716 34.20 -16.29 -17.08
C SER A 716 34.60 -15.36 -18.21
N THR A 717 33.61 -14.69 -18.79
CA THR A 717 33.82 -13.63 -19.79
C THR A 717 32.88 -12.46 -19.46
N THR A 718 33.30 -11.25 -19.76
CA THR A 718 32.45 -10.05 -19.60
C THR A 718 32.01 -9.55 -20.99
N VAL A 719 30.72 -9.29 -21.13
CA VAL A 719 30.11 -8.65 -22.29
C VAL A 719 29.65 -7.25 -21.85
N ASP A 720 30.14 -6.22 -22.51
CA ASP A 720 29.70 -4.86 -22.25
C ASP A 720 28.34 -4.62 -22.91
N VAL A 721 27.39 -4.12 -22.13
CA VAL A 721 26.04 -3.79 -22.56
C VAL A 721 25.85 -2.29 -22.48
N SER A 722 25.48 -1.65 -23.58
CA SER A 722 25.15 -0.23 -23.63
C SER A 722 23.76 0.00 -24.20
N ALA A 723 23.14 1.11 -23.83
CA ALA A 723 21.75 1.40 -24.22
C ALA A 723 21.60 2.84 -24.74
N ILE A 724 20.72 2.99 -25.73
CA ILE A 724 20.28 4.28 -26.27
C ILE A 724 18.78 4.35 -26.16
N ASP A 725 18.24 5.51 -25.70
CA ASP A 725 16.80 5.72 -25.54
C ASP A 725 16.02 5.47 -26.83
N PRO A 726 14.77 5.02 -26.73
CA PRO A 726 13.86 4.93 -27.87
C PRO A 726 13.70 6.28 -28.55
N LYS A 727 13.73 6.28 -29.88
CA LYS A 727 13.63 7.51 -30.69
C LYS A 727 12.19 7.96 -30.85
N GLY A 728 11.99 9.28 -30.92
CA GLY A 728 10.69 9.86 -31.27
C GLY A 728 9.67 9.91 -30.12
N LEU A 729 10.10 9.58 -28.90
CA LEU A 729 9.29 9.70 -27.69
C LEU A 729 9.48 11.07 -27.04
N ASP A 730 8.47 11.51 -26.32
CA ASP A 730 8.49 12.74 -25.53
C ASP A 730 9.25 12.51 -24.19
N PRO A 731 10.43 13.13 -24.01
CA PRO A 731 11.22 12.93 -22.81
C PRO A 731 10.60 13.59 -21.56
N GLU A 732 9.70 14.57 -21.70
CA GLU A 732 9.02 15.20 -20.58
C GLU A 732 7.98 14.26 -19.93
N ARG A 733 7.51 13.28 -20.70
CA ARG A 733 6.60 12.24 -20.20
C ARG A 733 7.32 11.03 -19.59
N LEU A 734 8.64 11.07 -19.49
CA LEU A 734 9.51 10.07 -18.90
C LEU A 734 9.20 8.65 -19.40
N PRO A 735 9.49 8.30 -20.66
CA PRO A 735 9.27 6.95 -21.18
C PRO A 735 10.20 5.94 -20.48
N LEU A 736 9.59 4.98 -19.78
CA LEU A 736 10.25 3.88 -19.09
C LEU A 736 10.37 2.70 -20.05
N TRP A 737 11.57 2.40 -20.49
CA TRP A 737 11.86 1.30 -21.39
C TRP A 737 12.61 0.17 -20.67
N SER A 738 12.35 -1.05 -21.07
CA SER A 738 12.93 -2.23 -20.42
C SER A 738 12.99 -3.44 -21.34
N GLY A 739 13.54 -4.54 -20.86
CA GLY A 739 13.64 -5.80 -21.56
C GLY A 739 14.64 -6.73 -20.90
N TRP A 740 15.12 -7.71 -21.67
CA TRP A 740 16.08 -8.69 -21.19
C TRP A 740 17.19 -8.91 -22.20
N VAL A 741 18.41 -9.11 -21.72
CA VAL A 741 19.48 -9.73 -22.49
C VAL A 741 19.27 -11.23 -22.40
N SER A 742 18.91 -11.87 -23.48
CA SER A 742 18.79 -13.33 -23.61
C SER A 742 20.16 -13.95 -23.80
N ILE A 743 20.44 -15.06 -23.13
CA ILE A 743 21.69 -15.81 -23.17
C ILE A 743 21.32 -17.28 -23.38
N GLN A 744 21.57 -17.79 -24.58
CA GLN A 744 21.26 -19.17 -24.97
C GLN A 744 22.53 -20.00 -25.04
N GLY A 745 22.67 -20.99 -24.18
CA GLY A 745 23.80 -21.89 -24.12
C GLY A 745 23.68 -23.08 -25.06
N SER A 746 24.78 -23.51 -25.64
CA SER A 746 24.87 -24.76 -26.46
C SER A 746 24.59 -26.03 -25.66
N ASP A 747 24.56 -25.95 -24.34
CA ASP A 747 24.17 -26.98 -23.40
C ASP A 747 22.64 -27.07 -23.18
N GLY A 748 21.88 -26.17 -23.82
CA GLY A 748 20.42 -26.05 -23.69
C GLY A 748 19.97 -25.09 -22.56
N GLY A 749 20.90 -24.52 -21.81
CA GLY A 749 20.60 -23.49 -20.80
C GLY A 749 20.14 -22.20 -21.45
N ASN A 750 19.02 -21.65 -20.97
CA ASN A 750 18.49 -20.36 -21.40
C ASN A 750 18.39 -19.45 -20.20
N LEU A 751 19.02 -18.29 -20.26
CA LEU A 751 18.98 -17.27 -19.23
C LEU A 751 18.52 -15.95 -19.82
N THR A 752 17.96 -15.10 -18.95
CA THR A 752 17.55 -13.74 -19.30
C THR A 752 17.99 -12.77 -18.21
N VAL A 753 18.64 -11.68 -18.57
CA VAL A 753 19.07 -10.64 -17.61
C VAL A 753 18.22 -9.39 -17.84
N PRO A 754 17.34 -9.02 -16.88
CA PRO A 754 16.47 -7.87 -17.05
C PRO A 754 17.27 -6.57 -17.07
N TYR A 755 16.82 -5.63 -17.89
CA TYR A 755 17.34 -4.27 -17.92
C TYR A 755 16.20 -3.25 -17.89
N LEU A 756 16.53 -2.06 -17.39
CA LEU A 756 15.59 -0.94 -17.31
C LEU A 756 16.33 0.39 -17.47
N GLY A 757 15.69 1.33 -18.15
CA GLY A 757 16.14 2.72 -18.24
C GLY A 757 14.97 3.67 -18.47
N LEU A 758 15.24 4.95 -18.25
CA LEU A 758 14.25 6.01 -18.35
C LEU A 758 14.71 7.05 -19.38
N GLY A 759 13.85 7.37 -20.32
CA GLY A 759 14.06 8.52 -21.22
C GLY A 759 13.71 9.81 -20.50
N GLY A 760 14.44 10.89 -20.79
CA GLY A 760 14.29 12.16 -20.09
C GLY A 760 15.14 12.27 -18.84
N SER A 761 14.74 13.14 -17.90
CA SER A 761 15.52 13.43 -16.69
C SER A 761 14.63 13.58 -15.47
N LEU A 762 14.83 12.76 -14.46
CA LEU A 762 14.16 12.88 -13.16
C LEU A 762 14.49 14.19 -12.45
N ARG A 763 15.68 14.75 -12.72
CA ARG A 763 16.08 16.06 -12.16
C ARG A 763 15.26 17.21 -12.73
N SER A 764 14.85 17.11 -14.00
CA SER A 764 14.07 18.16 -14.67
C SER A 764 12.56 17.94 -14.52
N ALA A 765 12.14 16.75 -14.12
CA ALA A 765 10.73 16.43 -13.95
C ALA A 765 10.07 17.25 -12.82
N ALA A 766 8.78 17.52 -12.97
CA ALA A 766 8.02 18.18 -11.92
C ALA A 766 7.92 17.25 -10.70
N VAL A 767 8.40 17.72 -9.57
CA VAL A 767 8.26 17.06 -8.26
C VAL A 767 7.10 17.68 -7.49
N LEU A 768 6.97 19.01 -7.58
CA LEU A 768 5.79 19.73 -7.09
C LEU A 768 4.79 19.89 -8.23
N ASP A 769 3.51 19.76 -7.92
CA ASP A 769 2.45 20.12 -8.87
C ASP A 769 2.53 21.62 -9.17
N PRO A 770 2.87 22.04 -10.40
CA PRO A 770 3.01 23.46 -10.74
C PRO A 770 1.68 24.20 -10.66
N ALA A 771 0.54 23.50 -10.69
CA ALA A 771 -0.78 24.08 -10.52
C ALA A 771 -1.20 24.15 -9.04
N SER A 772 -0.50 23.46 -8.14
CA SER A 772 -0.74 23.59 -6.72
C SER A 772 -0.07 24.87 -6.21
N GLU A 773 -0.78 25.96 -6.22
CA GLU A 773 -0.57 26.95 -5.17
C GLU A 773 -0.78 26.23 -3.83
N LEU A 774 0.05 26.53 -2.81
CA LEU A 774 -0.32 26.11 -1.45
C LEU A 774 -1.80 26.38 -1.24
N SER A 775 -2.60 25.36 -0.96
CA SER A 775 -4.05 25.41 -0.96
C SER A 775 -4.55 26.67 -0.26
N SER A 776 -5.60 27.24 -0.78
CA SER A 776 -6.16 28.49 -0.30
C SER A 776 -6.27 28.48 1.23
N LEU A 777 -5.59 29.41 1.88
CA LEU A 777 -5.77 29.64 3.30
C LEU A 777 -7.23 29.98 3.59
N SER A 778 -7.74 29.53 4.73
CA SER A 778 -9.12 29.83 5.16
C SER A 778 -9.37 31.32 5.38
N SER A 779 -8.30 32.09 5.56
CA SER A 779 -8.33 33.56 5.66
C SER A 779 -6.97 34.15 5.27
N SER A 780 -6.92 35.45 5.02
CA SER A 780 -5.69 36.23 4.94
C SER A 780 -5.23 36.80 6.31
N GLU A 781 -6.04 36.64 7.35
CA GLU A 781 -5.78 37.20 8.69
C GLU A 781 -6.10 36.15 9.75
N PHE A 782 -5.14 35.90 10.65
CA PHE A 782 -5.26 34.89 11.69
C PHE A 782 -4.93 35.48 13.07
N ILE A 783 -5.72 35.10 14.06
CA ILE A 783 -5.42 35.30 15.47
C ILE A 783 -5.08 33.90 16.04
N LEU A 784 -3.82 33.71 16.35
CA LEU A 784 -3.31 32.45 16.89
C LEU A 784 -3.42 32.46 18.42
N ARG A 785 -3.48 31.28 19.02
CA ARG A 785 -3.37 31.12 20.46
C ARG A 785 -2.07 31.71 20.97
N ASP A 786 -2.13 32.22 22.17
CA ASP A 786 -0.94 32.71 22.86
C ASP A 786 0.12 31.61 23.03
N PRO A 787 1.39 31.91 22.74
CA PRO A 787 2.52 31.12 23.17
C PRO A 787 2.58 31.03 24.72
N PRO A 788 3.33 30.07 25.25
CA PRO A 788 3.59 29.94 26.68
C PRO A 788 4.06 31.26 27.30
N GLU A 789 3.74 31.47 28.57
CA GLU A 789 4.08 32.69 29.27
C GLU A 789 5.61 32.89 29.31
N GLY A 790 6.09 34.07 28.93
CA GLY A 790 7.51 34.36 28.75
C GLY A 790 8.03 34.22 27.31
N GLN A 791 7.25 33.60 26.40
CA GLN A 791 7.61 33.42 24.99
C GLN A 791 6.73 34.29 24.04
N LYS A 792 5.86 35.12 24.59
CA LYS A 792 4.90 35.93 23.82
C LYS A 792 5.60 37.03 23.00
N PRO A 793 5.57 36.94 21.66
CA PRO A 793 6.16 37.93 20.78
C PRO A 793 5.21 39.14 20.60
N GLY A 794 5.73 40.32 20.40
CA GLY A 794 5.00 41.48 20.00
C GLY A 794 4.65 42.48 21.12
N PRO A 795 3.91 43.54 20.83
CA PRO A 795 3.59 44.57 21.78
C PRO A 795 2.60 44.11 22.84
N SER A 796 2.79 44.55 24.09
CA SER A 796 1.90 44.24 25.20
C SER A 796 0.54 44.97 25.16
N LYS A 797 0.33 45.87 24.18
CA LYS A 797 -0.91 46.65 24.04
C LYS A 797 -1.80 46.00 23.01
N ALA A 798 -3.02 45.67 23.38
CA ALA A 798 -4.00 45.05 22.49
C ALA A 798 -4.43 46.03 21.37
N ILE A 799 -4.67 45.48 20.21
CA ILE A 799 -5.16 46.13 18.98
C ILE A 799 -6.59 45.59 18.75
N GLU A 800 -7.49 46.43 18.19
CA GLU A 800 -8.80 45.94 17.74
C GLU A 800 -8.61 44.96 16.61
N ASP A 801 -9.25 43.77 16.70
CA ASP A 801 -9.18 42.73 15.67
C ASP A 801 -10.02 43.11 14.45
N SER A 802 -9.56 42.70 13.29
CA SER A 802 -10.31 42.84 12.05
C SER A 802 -11.51 41.89 12.05
N PRO A 803 -12.68 42.32 11.54
CA PRO A 803 -13.82 41.42 11.34
C PRO A 803 -13.54 40.20 10.41
N ALA A 804 -12.47 40.33 9.62
CA ALA A 804 -12.04 39.24 8.70
C ALA A 804 -11.08 38.24 9.33
N ALA A 805 -10.54 38.53 10.54
CA ALA A 805 -9.58 37.70 11.21
C ALA A 805 -10.23 36.41 11.76
N ILE A 806 -9.63 35.27 11.46
CA ILE A 806 -10.07 33.97 11.99
C ILE A 806 -9.24 33.59 13.20
N ARG A 807 -9.91 33.34 14.33
CA ARG A 807 -9.26 32.72 15.51
C ARG A 807 -9.01 31.26 15.26
N SER A 808 -7.76 30.84 15.35
CA SER A 808 -7.36 29.47 15.06
C SER A 808 -6.22 28.98 15.96
N ARG A 809 -6.16 27.68 16.18
CA ARG A 809 -5.04 27.04 16.86
C ARG A 809 -3.80 26.95 15.97
N ALA A 810 -4.02 26.80 14.67
CA ALA A 810 -2.97 26.67 13.66
C ALA A 810 -3.48 27.14 12.31
N ILE A 811 -2.58 27.60 11.48
CA ILE A 811 -2.82 27.91 10.07
C ILE A 811 -2.57 26.62 9.29
N SER A 812 -3.62 26.13 8.63
CA SER A 812 -3.54 24.89 7.86
C SER A 812 -3.49 25.20 6.36
N THR A 813 -2.59 24.52 5.64
CA THR A 813 -2.47 24.58 4.19
C THR A 813 -1.90 23.25 3.69
N SER A 814 -1.83 23.03 2.40
CA SER A 814 -1.25 21.81 1.82
C SER A 814 -0.67 22.07 0.44
N PHE A 815 0.22 21.20 0.01
CA PHE A 815 0.72 21.12 -1.36
C PHE A 815 0.81 19.65 -1.79
N ASP A 816 0.92 19.43 -3.10
CA ASP A 816 1.01 18.09 -3.66
C ASP A 816 2.39 17.82 -4.25
N LEU A 817 2.97 16.67 -3.88
CA LEU A 817 4.11 16.09 -4.55
C LEU A 817 3.61 15.15 -5.65
N VAL A 818 3.92 15.44 -6.89
CA VAL A 818 3.58 14.57 -8.03
C VAL A 818 4.55 13.40 -8.18
N LEU A 819 5.81 13.60 -7.77
CA LEU A 819 6.84 12.59 -7.59
C LEU A 819 7.34 12.64 -6.14
N GLY A 820 8.07 11.61 -5.70
CA GLY A 820 8.76 11.68 -4.41
C GLY A 820 9.88 12.74 -4.44
N SER A 821 10.25 13.26 -3.27
CA SER A 821 11.35 14.21 -3.14
C SER A 821 12.38 13.72 -2.13
N PRO A 822 13.69 13.76 -2.46
CA PRO A 822 14.72 13.40 -1.50
C PRO A 822 14.82 14.37 -0.32
N LEU A 823 14.34 15.62 -0.48
CA LEU A 823 14.36 16.61 0.57
C LEU A 823 13.29 17.67 0.36
N VAL A 824 12.43 17.83 1.35
CA VAL A 824 11.39 18.87 1.36
C VAL A 824 11.67 19.85 2.49
N ARG A 825 11.66 21.15 2.17
CA ARG A 825 11.77 22.26 3.12
C ARG A 825 10.49 23.08 3.09
N VAL A 826 10.10 23.60 4.24
CA VAL A 826 9.00 24.57 4.36
C VAL A 826 9.51 25.73 5.19
N ASP A 827 9.74 26.86 4.54
CA ASP A 827 10.33 28.05 5.12
C ASP A 827 9.24 29.10 5.44
N ILE A 828 9.38 29.79 6.57
CA ILE A 828 8.50 30.88 7.00
C ILE A 828 9.16 32.18 6.65
N VAL A 829 8.60 32.84 5.64
CA VAL A 829 9.16 34.06 5.05
C VAL A 829 8.44 35.30 5.59
N PRO A 830 9.12 36.17 6.37
CA PRO A 830 8.53 37.43 6.82
C PRO A 830 8.56 38.44 5.68
N LEU A 831 7.48 39.26 5.57
CA LEU A 831 7.37 40.29 4.56
C LEU A 831 7.59 41.69 5.13
N ASP A 832 7.48 41.84 6.45
CA ASP A 832 7.67 43.10 7.16
C ASP A 832 9.01 43.10 7.89
N MET A 833 10.10 43.49 7.19
CA MET A 833 11.45 43.55 7.71
C MET A 833 11.75 44.93 8.35
N CYS A 834 12.48 44.93 9.47
CA CYS A 834 12.93 46.18 10.08
C CYS A 834 13.96 46.88 9.17
N SER A 835 13.74 48.21 8.94
CA SER A 835 14.70 49.00 8.16
C SER A 835 16.01 49.11 8.91
N THR A 836 17.14 48.84 8.25
CA THR A 836 18.49 48.83 8.81
C THR A 836 19.05 50.22 9.15
N SER A 837 18.26 51.28 9.01
CA SER A 837 18.73 52.67 9.16
C SER A 837 18.63 53.28 10.56
N ALA A 838 18.23 52.54 11.60
CA ALA A 838 18.26 53.00 13.00
C ALA A 838 18.85 51.95 13.94
N PRO A 839 19.76 52.30 14.86
CA PRO A 839 20.27 51.34 15.87
C PRO A 839 19.08 50.98 16.80
N VAL A 840 18.67 49.74 16.74
CA VAL A 840 17.62 49.21 17.63
C VAL A 840 18.18 49.03 19.01
N ASN A 841 17.86 49.96 19.89
CA ASN A 841 18.07 49.82 21.31
C ASN A 841 17.07 48.81 21.83
N THR A 842 17.51 47.56 22.09
CA THR A 842 16.68 46.40 22.46
C THR A 842 15.90 46.56 23.78
N THR A 843 16.05 47.71 24.46
CA THR A 843 15.30 48.06 25.68
C THR A 843 14.11 49.01 25.46
N SER A 844 13.80 49.43 24.22
CA SER A 844 12.72 50.39 23.92
C SER A 844 11.94 50.10 22.63
N VAL A 845 11.61 48.86 22.35
CA VAL A 845 10.51 48.55 21.41
C VAL A 845 9.18 48.76 22.17
N GLY A 846 9.11 49.79 22.88
CA GLY A 846 7.91 50.27 23.57
C GLY A 846 7.52 51.62 22.98
N THR A 847 6.33 51.67 22.42
CA THR A 847 5.45 52.84 22.43
C THR A 847 5.70 54.05 21.51
N ARG A 848 6.77 54.18 20.70
CA ARG A 848 6.91 55.33 19.82
C ARG A 848 6.51 55.14 18.35
N GLY A 849 6.25 53.91 17.95
CA GLY A 849 5.83 53.63 16.58
C GLY A 849 4.35 53.83 16.27
N LEU A 850 3.47 53.69 17.24
CA LEU A 850 1.99 53.64 17.05
C LEU A 850 1.25 55.00 17.05
N ALA A 851 1.92 56.10 17.36
CA ALA A 851 1.22 57.40 17.53
C ALA A 851 1.19 58.33 16.30
N GLY A 852 1.76 57.97 15.16
CA GLY A 852 1.99 58.86 14.01
C GLY A 852 1.05 58.76 12.80
N LEU A 853 0.16 57.77 12.71
CA LEU A 853 -0.63 57.52 11.49
C LEU A 853 -2.18 57.49 11.70
N ALA A 854 -2.64 58.00 12.81
CA ALA A 854 -4.09 58.15 13.01
C ALA A 854 -4.61 59.45 12.38
N ARG A 855 -4.79 59.52 11.08
CA ARG A 855 -5.78 60.39 10.39
C ARG A 855 -5.95 59.93 8.93
N GLY A 856 -7.04 59.24 8.64
CA GLY A 856 -7.67 59.24 7.32
C GLY A 856 -7.32 58.08 6.38
N ALA A 857 -7.53 56.83 6.76
CA ALA A 857 -7.76 55.75 5.81
C ALA A 857 -8.83 54.81 6.38
N ASN A 858 -9.78 54.38 5.57
CA ASN A 858 -10.69 53.29 5.92
C ASN A 858 -9.88 52.01 6.17
N VAL A 859 -9.71 51.64 7.45
CA VAL A 859 -8.95 50.46 7.85
C VAL A 859 -9.88 49.27 7.69
N THR A 860 -9.70 48.54 6.63
CA THR A 860 -10.30 47.22 6.40
C THR A 860 -9.27 46.08 6.50
N GLU A 861 -8.02 46.36 6.85
CA GLU A 861 -6.95 45.40 7.07
C GLU A 861 -6.35 45.58 8.47
N LEU A 862 -5.96 44.49 9.10
CA LEU A 862 -5.17 44.50 10.33
C LEU A 862 -3.96 45.45 10.17
N ASP A 863 -3.91 46.55 10.94
CA ASP A 863 -2.80 47.50 10.86
C ASP A 863 -1.54 46.92 11.55
N LEU A 864 -0.86 46.04 10.86
CA LEU A 864 0.41 45.44 11.26
C LEU A 864 1.61 46.28 10.79
N SER A 865 1.39 47.48 10.27
CA SER A 865 2.43 48.32 9.62
C SER A 865 3.64 48.68 10.51
N ARG A 866 3.72 48.10 11.73
CA ARG A 866 4.71 48.50 12.74
C ARG A 866 5.35 47.35 13.51
N ALA A 867 4.88 46.14 13.33
CA ALA A 867 5.60 44.94 13.77
C ALA A 867 6.55 44.52 12.63
N CYS A 868 7.84 44.67 12.82
CA CYS A 868 8.82 44.28 11.84
C CYS A 868 9.71 43.16 12.39
N VAL A 869 10.14 42.27 11.51
CA VAL A 869 11.04 41.19 11.84
C VAL A 869 12.47 41.70 11.77
N PRO A 870 13.30 41.54 12.84
CA PRO A 870 14.70 41.93 12.83
C PRO A 870 15.49 41.13 11.81
N ASP A 871 16.38 41.76 11.05
CA ASP A 871 17.25 41.11 10.11
C ASP A 871 18.18 40.06 10.78
N SER A 872 18.45 40.23 12.07
CA SER A 872 19.30 39.33 12.87
C SER A 872 18.75 37.92 13.08
N ILE A 873 17.43 37.71 12.93
CA ILE A 873 16.81 36.39 13.05
C ILE A 873 16.48 35.75 11.69
N VAL A 874 16.80 36.42 10.59
CA VAL A 874 16.55 35.94 9.24
C VAL A 874 17.81 35.24 8.71
N THR A 875 17.61 34.06 8.20
CA THR A 875 18.64 33.27 7.51
C THR A 875 18.27 33.11 6.04
N GLU A 876 19.27 32.89 5.21
CA GLU A 876 19.07 32.67 3.79
C GLU A 876 19.54 31.26 3.41
N PHE A 877 18.73 30.56 2.64
CA PHE A 877 19.08 29.27 2.06
C PHE A 877 18.54 29.17 0.63
N ALA A 878 19.44 28.92 -0.33
CA ALA A 878 19.10 28.78 -1.76
C ALA A 878 18.13 29.90 -2.22
N GLY A 879 18.51 31.17 -2.01
CA GLY A 879 17.75 32.34 -2.46
C GLY A 879 16.48 32.68 -1.65
N VAL A 880 16.16 31.92 -0.61
CA VAL A 880 14.98 32.21 0.25
C VAL A 880 15.43 32.71 1.63
N ARG A 881 14.98 33.92 1.98
CA ARG A 881 15.20 34.53 3.30
C ARG A 881 14.03 34.18 4.21
N SER A 882 14.28 33.50 5.33
CA SER A 882 13.25 33.02 6.26
C SER A 882 13.67 33.26 7.71
N ILE A 883 12.70 33.35 8.62
CA ILE A 883 12.95 33.31 10.07
C ILE A 883 13.28 31.90 10.57
N GLY A 884 12.98 30.89 9.77
CA GLY A 884 13.17 29.47 10.07
C GLY A 884 12.28 28.62 9.24
N GLN A 885 12.28 27.33 9.54
CA GLN A 885 11.42 26.37 8.87
C GLN A 885 10.17 26.09 9.71
N LEU A 886 9.11 25.65 9.04
CA LEU A 886 7.96 25.09 9.73
C LEU A 886 8.43 23.92 10.63
N PRO A 887 7.98 23.83 11.88
CA PRO A 887 8.29 22.70 12.74
C PRO A 887 8.03 21.37 12.02
N GLY A 888 8.97 20.43 12.10
CA GLY A 888 8.91 19.19 11.35
C GLY A 888 9.63 19.18 10.00
N TYR A 889 10.22 20.29 9.58
CA TYR A 889 11.00 20.40 8.33
C TYR A 889 12.46 20.76 8.59
N PRO A 890 13.40 20.35 7.69
CA PRO A 890 13.18 19.63 6.45
C PRO A 890 12.80 18.16 6.69
N LYS A 891 12.12 17.53 5.71
CA LYS A 891 11.83 16.09 5.67
C LYS A 891 12.65 15.44 4.57
N ASN A 892 13.33 14.36 4.90
CA ASN A 892 14.09 13.56 3.93
C ASN A 892 13.18 12.46 3.34
N TYR A 893 13.39 12.14 2.06
CA TYR A 893 12.80 11.01 1.36
C TYR A 893 11.28 10.96 1.50
N VAL A 894 10.64 12.04 1.09
CA VAL A 894 9.17 12.21 1.16
C VAL A 894 8.52 11.52 -0.03
N LYS A 895 7.48 10.72 0.23
CA LYS A 895 6.70 10.07 -0.82
C LYS A 895 5.87 11.07 -1.63
N ARG A 896 5.42 10.69 -2.82
CA ARG A 896 4.44 11.45 -3.58
C ARG A 896 3.08 11.52 -2.86
N GLY A 897 2.28 12.51 -3.20
CA GLY A 897 0.94 12.74 -2.67
C GLY A 897 0.82 14.04 -1.90
N LYS A 898 -0.32 14.22 -1.25
CA LYS A 898 -0.67 15.45 -0.53
C LYS A 898 0.12 15.60 0.77
N VAL A 899 0.75 16.75 0.95
CA VAL A 899 1.49 17.13 2.15
C VAL A 899 0.71 18.21 2.89
N ASN A 900 0.15 17.86 4.05
CA ASN A 900 -0.56 18.80 4.90
C ASN A 900 0.41 19.53 5.82
N LEU A 901 0.22 20.85 5.96
CA LEU A 901 0.98 21.74 6.80
C LEU A 901 0.09 22.36 7.87
N GLU A 902 0.61 22.45 9.08
CA GLU A 902 -0.02 23.16 10.19
C GLU A 902 1.02 24.05 10.86
N TRP A 903 0.74 25.36 10.98
CA TRP A 903 1.63 26.30 11.62
C TRP A 903 0.94 27.02 12.77
N THR A 904 1.52 26.92 13.96
CA THR A 904 1.04 27.54 15.21
C THR A 904 1.70 28.89 15.54
N GLY A 905 2.49 29.42 14.62
CA GLY A 905 3.33 30.60 14.84
C GLY A 905 4.75 30.27 15.29
N ALA A 906 5.05 29.02 15.71
CA ALA A 906 6.40 28.65 16.10
C ALA A 906 7.32 28.44 14.88
N PHE A 907 8.59 28.84 14.99
CA PHE A 907 9.62 28.63 13.97
C PHE A 907 10.92 28.04 14.54
N ALA A 908 11.06 28.03 15.85
CA ALA A 908 12.13 27.42 16.61
C ALA A 908 11.62 27.02 18.00
N PRO A 909 12.27 26.10 18.75
CA PRO A 909 11.91 25.79 20.14
C PRO A 909 11.81 27.09 20.92
N GLU A 910 10.70 27.26 21.60
CA GLU A 910 10.43 28.44 22.43
C GLU A 910 10.48 29.81 21.68
N HIS A 911 10.51 29.76 20.33
CA HIS A 911 10.53 30.96 19.50
C HIS A 911 9.32 31.03 18.59
N TYR A 912 8.58 32.11 18.70
CA TYR A 912 7.37 32.37 17.92
C TYR A 912 7.56 33.58 17.01
N ALA A 913 6.99 33.50 15.83
CA ALA A 913 7.06 34.57 14.84
C ALA A 913 6.40 35.85 15.40
N PRO A 914 7.02 37.03 15.29
CA PRO A 914 6.39 38.29 15.64
C PRO A 914 5.07 38.51 14.90
N PRO A 915 4.10 39.24 15.46
CA PRO A 915 2.93 39.70 14.68
C PRO A 915 3.38 40.39 13.38
N GLY A 916 2.76 40.06 12.26
CA GLY A 916 3.20 40.62 10.96
C GLY A 916 2.67 39.79 9.79
N ARG A 917 3.11 40.16 8.58
CA ARG A 917 2.76 39.48 7.35
C ARG A 917 3.81 38.46 6.98
N TYR A 918 3.30 37.26 6.59
CA TYR A 918 4.13 36.10 6.28
C TYR A 918 3.68 35.42 4.99
N GLN A 919 4.57 34.61 4.47
CA GLN A 919 4.30 33.67 3.40
C GLN A 919 4.98 32.35 3.76
N ILE A 920 4.26 31.24 3.64
CA ILE A 920 4.85 29.91 3.73
C ILE A 920 5.39 29.57 2.35
N VAL A 921 6.66 29.12 2.29
CA VAL A 921 7.35 28.72 1.06
C VAL A 921 7.76 27.27 1.20
N ALA A 922 7.05 26.38 0.50
CA ALA A 922 7.42 24.98 0.42
C ALA A 922 8.31 24.74 -0.80
N ARG A 923 9.40 24.00 -0.57
CA ARG A 923 10.38 23.65 -1.60
C ARG A 923 10.68 22.15 -1.57
N ALA A 924 10.67 21.55 -2.74
CA ALA A 924 11.03 20.15 -2.94
C ALA A 924 12.26 20.06 -3.81
N LEU A 925 13.24 19.27 -3.37
CA LEU A 925 14.43 18.96 -4.16
C LEU A 925 14.05 17.96 -5.25
N SER A 926 14.47 18.22 -6.49
CA SER A 926 14.30 17.29 -7.60
C SER A 926 14.98 15.96 -7.31
N ILE A 927 14.47 14.86 -7.84
CA ILE A 927 15.09 13.53 -7.76
C ILE A 927 16.45 13.62 -8.47
N MET A 928 17.51 13.05 -7.87
CA MET A 928 18.90 13.19 -8.33
C MET A 928 19.41 14.65 -8.36
N GLY A 929 18.75 15.54 -7.60
CA GLY A 929 19.17 16.93 -7.43
C GLY A 929 20.27 17.08 -6.40
N ASP A 930 21.02 18.20 -6.50
CA ASP A 930 22.01 18.64 -5.51
C ASP A 930 21.38 19.73 -4.64
N ALA A 931 21.27 19.50 -3.34
CA ALA A 931 20.65 20.43 -2.41
C ALA A 931 21.36 21.79 -2.31
N SER A 932 22.62 21.87 -2.70
CA SER A 932 23.40 23.12 -2.76
C SER A 932 23.10 23.97 -3.99
N ASN A 933 22.47 23.38 -5.03
CA ASN A 933 22.14 24.07 -6.27
C ASN A 933 20.67 24.53 -6.26
N GLU A 934 20.47 25.85 -6.26
CA GLU A 934 19.14 26.48 -6.24
C GLU A 934 18.26 26.03 -7.41
N ALA A 935 18.84 25.80 -8.58
CA ALA A 935 18.12 25.37 -9.77
C ALA A 935 17.51 23.95 -9.66
N HIS A 936 17.92 23.16 -8.66
CA HIS A 936 17.40 21.82 -8.41
C HIS A 936 16.22 21.81 -7.41
N TRP A 937 15.79 22.99 -6.92
CA TRP A 937 14.66 23.16 -6.03
C TRP A 937 13.44 23.67 -6.78
N GLN A 938 12.34 23.01 -6.61
CA GLN A 938 11.03 23.46 -7.06
C GLN A 938 10.31 24.12 -5.88
N THR A 939 9.50 25.16 -6.14
CA THR A 939 8.97 26.02 -5.09
C THR A 939 7.50 26.32 -5.31
N VAL A 940 6.68 26.17 -4.27
CA VAL A 940 5.30 26.67 -4.20
C VAL A 940 5.17 27.60 -2.99
N LYS A 941 4.30 28.62 -3.10
CA LYS A 941 4.13 29.66 -2.09
C LYS A 941 2.67 29.80 -1.70
N SER A 942 2.42 30.04 -0.41
CA SER A 942 1.08 30.40 0.06
C SER A 942 0.70 31.80 -0.42
N PRO A 943 -0.58 32.14 -0.41
CA PRO A 943 -0.99 33.53 -0.33
C PRO A 943 -0.32 34.24 0.86
N VAL A 944 -0.21 35.58 0.77
CA VAL A 944 0.26 36.39 1.90
C VAL A 944 -0.82 36.43 2.97
N PHE A 945 -0.42 36.21 4.21
CA PHE A 945 -1.34 36.31 5.35
C PHE A 945 -0.70 37.04 6.53
N SER A 946 -1.54 37.53 7.44
CA SER A 946 -1.16 38.23 8.65
C SER A 946 -1.42 37.38 9.87
N ILE A 947 -0.55 37.45 10.88
CA ILE A 947 -0.77 36.84 12.18
C ILE A 947 -0.77 37.84 13.31
N LEU A 948 -1.66 37.64 14.27
CA LEU A 948 -1.67 38.18 15.61
C LEU A 948 -1.79 37.06 16.62
N TYR A 949 -1.57 37.30 17.89
CA TYR A 949 -1.86 36.40 18.99
C TYR A 949 -2.98 36.95 19.87
N GLU A 950 -3.63 36.08 20.64
CA GLU A 950 -4.77 36.45 21.48
C GLU A 950 -4.44 37.61 22.43
N HIS A 951 -3.23 37.67 23.00
CA HIS A 951 -2.77 38.75 23.85
C HIS A 951 -2.56 40.12 23.10
N ASN A 952 -2.52 40.09 21.77
CA ASN A 952 -2.34 41.29 20.94
C ASN A 952 -3.66 41.94 20.55
N VAL A 953 -4.82 41.34 20.85
CA VAL A 953 -6.14 41.86 20.45
C VAL A 953 -7.03 42.08 21.66
N ASN A 954 -7.92 43.06 21.56
CA ASN A 954 -8.99 43.25 22.54
C ASN A 954 -10.09 42.24 22.28
N VAL A 955 -10.40 41.38 23.25
CA VAL A 955 -11.55 40.49 23.18
C VAL A 955 -12.77 41.26 23.67
N PRO A 956 -13.84 41.46 22.84
CA PRO A 956 -15.09 41.98 23.32
C PRO A 956 -15.64 41.13 24.48
N GLU A 957 -16.18 41.79 25.52
CA GLU A 957 -16.71 41.04 26.69
C GLU A 957 -17.79 40.02 26.36
N ALA A 958 -18.44 40.13 25.20
CA ALA A 958 -19.47 39.21 24.75
C ALA A 958 -18.92 37.83 24.25
N ASP A 959 -17.65 37.71 23.87
CA ASP A 959 -17.01 36.50 23.37
C ASP A 959 -16.11 35.80 24.42
N GLN A 960 -16.11 36.28 25.65
CA GLN A 960 -15.52 35.57 26.77
C GLN A 960 -16.45 34.41 27.17
N GLN A 961 -16.52 33.39 26.32
CA GLN A 961 -17.02 32.11 26.79
C GLN A 961 -16.05 31.62 27.90
N PRO A 962 -16.57 31.19 29.07
CA PRO A 962 -15.74 30.63 30.11
C PRO A 962 -14.93 29.48 29.46
N SER A 963 -13.63 29.49 29.69
CA SER A 963 -12.75 28.40 29.29
C SER A 963 -13.42 27.11 29.69
N GLU A 964 -13.90 26.36 28.71
CA GLU A 964 -14.34 24.98 28.95
C GLU A 964 -13.11 24.12 29.32
N GLU A 965 -12.69 24.22 30.55
CA GLU A 965 -12.21 23.07 31.29
C GLU A 965 -13.41 22.16 31.57
N ASN A 966 -14.10 21.76 30.54
CA ASN A 966 -14.95 20.60 30.57
C ASN A 966 -14.12 19.41 30.12
N SER A 967 -13.29 18.91 31.06
CA SER A 967 -13.02 17.50 31.11
C SER A 967 -14.37 16.80 31.16
N TRP A 968 -14.77 16.19 30.06
CA TRP A 968 -15.90 15.28 30.02
C TRP A 968 -15.68 14.22 31.11
N LYS A 969 -16.38 14.38 32.26
CA LYS A 969 -16.44 13.35 33.28
C LYS A 969 -17.59 12.46 32.89
N PRO A 970 -17.38 11.15 32.71
CA PRO A 970 -18.49 10.24 32.52
C PRO A 970 -19.43 10.38 33.74
N TRP A 971 -20.72 10.39 33.50
CA TRP A 971 -21.72 10.49 34.55
C TRP A 971 -21.51 9.40 35.59
N GLN A 972 -21.55 9.79 36.86
CA GLN A 972 -21.34 8.84 37.96
C GLN A 972 -22.62 8.07 38.29
N THR A 973 -23.79 8.60 37.93
CA THR A 973 -25.09 7.94 38.16
C THR A 973 -26.00 8.07 36.93
N LYS A 974 -26.93 7.13 36.78
CA LYS A 974 -27.98 7.17 35.76
C LYS A 974 -28.95 8.34 35.93
N GLU A 975 -29.12 8.83 37.18
CA GLU A 975 -29.93 9.99 37.50
C GLU A 975 -29.31 11.30 36.98
N GLU A 976 -27.98 11.43 37.01
CA GLU A 976 -27.28 12.60 36.44
C GLU A 976 -27.39 12.61 34.90
N GLU A 977 -27.28 11.45 34.27
CA GLU A 977 -27.47 11.30 32.83
C GLU A 977 -28.90 11.66 32.42
N ALA A 978 -29.90 11.12 33.13
CA ALA A 978 -31.31 11.41 32.85
C ALA A 978 -31.65 12.90 33.07
N ALA A 979 -31.09 13.54 34.09
CA ALA A 979 -31.30 14.97 34.35
C ALA A 979 -30.67 15.84 33.24
N PHE A 980 -29.50 15.45 32.74
CA PHE A 980 -28.86 16.14 31.60
C PHE A 980 -29.75 16.06 30.36
N TRP A 981 -30.17 14.84 29.96
CA TRP A 981 -31.00 14.66 28.79
C TRP A 981 -32.36 15.35 28.91
N ALA A 982 -32.98 15.34 30.09
CA ALA A 982 -34.22 16.08 30.32
C ALA A 982 -34.05 17.59 30.15
N ASN A 983 -32.92 18.15 30.61
CA ASN A 983 -32.62 19.57 30.44
C ASN A 983 -32.26 19.94 29.00
N TYR A 984 -31.50 19.09 28.33
CA TYR A 984 -31.12 19.26 26.91
C TYR A 984 -32.35 19.23 26.01
N LEU A 985 -33.27 18.26 26.20
CA LEU A 985 -34.51 18.15 25.44
C LEU A 985 -35.48 19.32 25.73
N ALA A 986 -35.46 19.88 26.94
CA ALA A 986 -36.26 21.07 27.28
C ALA A 986 -35.74 22.35 26.60
N GLN A 987 -34.44 22.40 26.29
CA GLN A 987 -33.80 23.53 25.60
C GLN A 987 -33.85 23.38 24.06
N HIS A 988 -34.14 22.19 23.52
CA HIS A 988 -34.21 21.88 22.09
C HIS A 988 -35.56 21.26 21.69
N PRO A 989 -36.69 21.95 21.91
CA PRO A 989 -38.00 21.43 21.57
C PRO A 989 -38.20 21.19 20.07
N GLU A 990 -37.38 21.77 19.20
CA GLU A 990 -37.38 21.56 17.75
C GLU A 990 -37.04 20.13 17.32
N LEU A 991 -36.37 19.37 18.16
CA LEU A 991 -36.00 17.96 17.86
C LEU A 991 -37.18 17.00 17.99
N PHE A 992 -38.32 17.46 18.52
CA PHE A 992 -39.53 16.64 18.77
C PHE A 992 -40.81 17.22 18.23
N GLN A 993 -40.80 17.99 17.15
CA GLN A 993 -42.04 18.27 16.44
C GLN A 993 -42.43 17.09 15.55
N PRO A 994 -43.59 16.42 15.81
CA PRO A 994 -44.14 15.45 14.89
C PRO A 994 -44.54 16.18 13.61
N LYS A 995 -44.06 15.68 12.46
CA LYS A 995 -44.54 16.11 11.14
C LYS A 995 -46.05 15.82 11.10
N ALA A 996 -46.86 16.84 11.01
CA ALA A 996 -48.29 16.73 10.87
C ALA A 996 -48.66 15.91 9.64
N GLY A 997 -49.46 14.85 9.82
CA GLY A 997 -50.13 14.13 8.75
C GLY A 997 -49.95 12.61 8.74
N ALA A 998 -50.65 11.90 9.65
CA ALA A 998 -51.26 10.61 9.41
C ALA A 998 -52.09 10.22 10.68
N GLU A 999 -53.38 10.10 10.51
CA GLU A 999 -54.32 9.68 11.54
C GLU A 999 -54.24 8.15 11.76
N ASP A 1000 -54.57 7.78 13.04
CA ASP A 1000 -55.07 6.49 13.52
C ASP A 1000 -54.12 5.27 13.54
N THR A 1001 -54.06 4.47 14.56
CA THR A 1001 -54.85 4.05 15.72
C THR A 1001 -53.99 3.18 16.65
N ASP A 1002 -54.29 3.27 17.95
CA ASP A 1002 -54.14 2.27 19.03
C ASP A 1002 -53.11 1.12 18.89
N ALA A 1003 -52.01 1.20 19.62
CA ALA A 1003 -51.44 0.12 20.46
C ALA A 1003 -49.97 0.45 20.86
N ALA A 1004 -49.83 1.21 21.96
CA ALA A 1004 -48.53 1.29 22.63
C ALA A 1004 -48.72 1.63 24.11
N GLU A 1005 -49.30 0.76 24.84
CA GLU A 1005 -49.04 0.59 26.27
C GLU A 1005 -48.56 -0.85 26.48
N ASN A 1006 -47.25 -0.98 26.77
CA ASN A 1006 -46.59 -2.09 27.43
C ASN A 1006 -45.25 -2.46 26.77
N SER A 1007 -44.20 -1.70 27.12
CA SER A 1007 -42.87 -2.27 27.24
C SER A 1007 -41.87 -1.24 27.80
N LEU A 1008 -42.11 -0.84 29.04
CA LEU A 1008 -41.10 -0.19 29.88
C LEU A 1008 -41.08 -0.96 31.22
N GLU A 1009 -40.61 -2.19 31.19
CA GLU A 1009 -40.14 -2.96 32.34
C GLU A 1009 -39.50 -4.26 31.83
N LYS A 1010 -38.20 -4.20 31.45
CA LYS A 1010 -37.21 -5.21 31.81
C LYS A 1010 -35.84 -4.79 31.29
#